data_b7120d6021265cfadf343ea133bf07df
#
_entry.id   b7120d6021265cfadf343ea133bf07df
#
_cell.length_a   1.000
_cell.length_b   1.000
_cell.length_c   1.000
_cell.angle_alpha   90.00
_cell.angle_beta   90.00
_cell.angle_gamma   90.00
#
_symmetry.space_group_name_H-M   'P 1'
#
loop_
_entity.id
_entity.type
_entity.pdbx_description
1 polymer ?
#
loop_
_entity_poly.entity_id
_entity_poly.type
_entity_poly.pdbx_seq_one_letter_code
_entity_poly.pdbx_strand_id
1 'polypeptide(L)'
;LLELGRAFAVVVPPNANREEQVDALVRSGTFRFRELLGALGRDELKAACRAHELDDSGRARPLLAARLLQAHGAAESAPPKPLFAAHAIPRYAPRPGDIARVRHRQWLVDEVVAPPAEGDGTLVKLVCLDDDNQGRGLEVVWELELGAKVLQPEAHGLGEIDRMDPPRHFAAYLHALKWSSVTATDAKLFQSPFRAGIKLMAHQLTPLRKALSLPRANVFIADDVGLGKTIEAGLIAQELLLRQRIEFILIVCPASVCLQWRDEMQKRFGLHFEVMNRAFIGRRRQERGFGVNPWGTHTRFIVSHPILRRPEYRDPLLQHLGDRAAKSLLILDEAHVAAPAGANRYAIDSKITDVIRDIGPRFENRLFLSATPHNGHSNSFSALLELLDPQRFTRGVPVRGRQQLDAVMVRRLKEDLRVLGVEQFPRRTLVELLVGTKETPELLLAEQLAAYTVLARPERDQGALVFINLQKRLLSSVEAFYRTLQAHHRAVLEGRAKVAVPLPLTADDDEYGVDDDSLDEADEAQVEADSRLIVPPEDAKTLLEAMLRRAQERRGAADAKVEALVAWMRQHQCPAVAVGGVAARSARTARAWTDRRVLIFTEYGDTKRYLRTVLNAAIDGTEGAESRILELHGGMSDEQREEVQRAFNSPPDKHPVRILIATDAAREGVNLQGHCADLFHFDVPWNPARIEQRNGRIDRTLQPEPEVRCHYFIYPDRAEDIVLRKLVEKVDV
;
A
#
# COMPACT_ATOMS: atom_id res chain seq x y z
N LEU A 1 0.65 -44.00 -28.16
CA LEU A 1 1.26 -43.03 -27.27
C LEU A 1 0.75 -41.62 -27.54
N LEU A 2 0.69 -41.15 -28.79
CA LEU A 2 0.16 -39.82 -29.14
C LEU A 2 -1.34 -39.68 -28.81
N GLU A 3 -2.15 -40.72 -28.92
CA GLU A 3 -3.55 -40.72 -28.50
C GLU A 3 -3.68 -40.61 -26.97
N LEU A 4 -2.83 -41.32 -26.24
CA LEU A 4 -2.75 -41.19 -24.77
C LEU A 4 -2.33 -39.79 -24.35
N GLY A 5 -1.35 -39.19 -25.05
CA GLY A 5 -0.98 -37.80 -24.81
C GLY A 5 -2.17 -36.85 -24.98
N ARG A 6 -2.97 -37.01 -26.02
CA ARG A 6 -4.20 -36.22 -26.23
C ARG A 6 -5.26 -36.47 -25.16
N ALA A 7 -5.46 -37.75 -24.78
CA ALA A 7 -6.45 -38.10 -23.75
C ALA A 7 -6.13 -37.51 -22.36
N PHE A 8 -4.86 -37.32 -22.04
CA PHE A 8 -4.40 -36.79 -20.76
C PHE A 8 -3.85 -35.35 -20.83
N ALA A 9 -4.03 -34.65 -21.95
CA ALA A 9 -3.52 -33.29 -22.21
C ALA A 9 -2.00 -33.17 -22.00
N VAL A 10 -1.23 -34.22 -22.32
CA VAL A 10 0.22 -34.25 -22.26
C VAL A 10 0.80 -34.02 -23.65
N VAL A 11 1.73 -33.10 -23.78
CA VAL A 11 2.43 -32.85 -25.05
C VAL A 11 3.47 -33.94 -25.27
N VAL A 12 3.14 -34.89 -26.16
CA VAL A 12 4.03 -35.95 -26.59
C VAL A 12 4.64 -35.56 -27.93
N PRO A 13 5.98 -35.46 -28.06
CA PRO A 13 6.61 -35.06 -29.32
C PRO A 13 6.34 -36.08 -30.42
N PRO A 14 5.72 -35.69 -31.57
CA PRO A 14 5.28 -36.64 -32.60
C PRO A 14 6.45 -37.28 -33.37
N ASN A 15 7.60 -36.63 -33.40
CA ASN A 15 8.80 -37.07 -34.13
C ASN A 15 9.84 -37.75 -33.23
N ALA A 16 9.58 -37.92 -31.94
CA ALA A 16 10.45 -38.59 -31.00
C ALA A 16 10.36 -40.10 -31.12
N ASN A 17 11.40 -40.80 -30.69
CA ASN A 17 11.37 -42.26 -30.63
C ASN A 17 10.38 -42.75 -29.54
N ARG A 18 10.08 -44.06 -29.56
CA ARG A 18 9.06 -44.62 -28.66
C ARG A 18 9.41 -44.46 -27.19
N GLU A 19 10.69 -44.54 -26.82
CA GLU A 19 11.16 -44.38 -25.43
C GLU A 19 10.98 -42.94 -24.95
N GLU A 20 11.35 -41.99 -25.77
CA GLU A 20 11.16 -40.56 -25.47
C GLU A 20 9.68 -40.18 -25.32
N GLN A 21 8.80 -40.79 -26.15
CA GLN A 21 7.35 -40.58 -26.03
C GLN A 21 6.79 -41.16 -24.71
N VAL A 22 7.28 -42.36 -24.31
CA VAL A 22 6.92 -42.97 -23.02
C VAL A 22 7.43 -42.10 -21.86
N ASP A 23 8.68 -41.64 -21.94
CA ASP A 23 9.28 -40.77 -20.92
C ASP A 23 8.50 -39.46 -20.76
N ALA A 24 8.07 -38.85 -21.85
CA ALA A 24 7.23 -37.64 -21.82
C ALA A 24 5.90 -37.90 -21.09
N LEU A 25 5.25 -39.01 -21.32
CA LEU A 25 4.04 -39.39 -20.61
C LEU A 25 4.28 -39.68 -19.13
N VAL A 26 5.30 -40.43 -18.79
CA VAL A 26 5.64 -40.82 -17.40
C VAL A 26 6.05 -39.60 -16.57
N ARG A 27 6.91 -38.73 -17.10
CA ARG A 27 7.40 -37.53 -16.38
C ARG A 27 6.33 -36.47 -16.22
N SER A 28 5.26 -36.50 -17.01
CA SER A 28 4.17 -35.50 -16.87
C SER A 28 3.49 -35.55 -15.50
N GLY A 29 3.43 -36.70 -14.85
CA GLY A 29 2.76 -36.91 -13.56
C GLY A 29 1.25 -36.56 -13.55
N THR A 30 0.66 -36.31 -14.73
CA THR A 30 -0.70 -35.79 -14.86
C THR A 30 -1.78 -36.86 -14.72
N PHE A 31 -1.43 -38.15 -14.80
CA PHE A 31 -2.38 -39.24 -14.68
C PHE A 31 -1.86 -40.37 -13.78
N ARG A 32 -2.79 -41.11 -13.19
CA ARG A 32 -2.48 -42.28 -12.37
C ARG A 32 -2.54 -43.54 -13.23
N PHE A 33 -1.83 -44.61 -12.82
CA PHE A 33 -1.82 -45.89 -13.52
C PHE A 33 -3.21 -46.44 -13.81
N ARG A 34 -4.17 -46.26 -12.88
CA ARG A 34 -5.57 -46.64 -13.05
C ARG A 34 -6.28 -45.88 -14.18
N GLU A 35 -5.97 -44.59 -14.32
CA GLU A 35 -6.56 -43.75 -15.39
C GLU A 35 -5.99 -44.15 -16.75
N LEU A 36 -4.71 -44.47 -16.80
CA LEU A 36 -4.06 -45.02 -17.99
C LEU A 36 -4.74 -46.31 -18.44
N LEU A 37 -4.97 -47.26 -17.52
CA LEU A 37 -5.68 -48.50 -17.83
C LEU A 37 -7.13 -48.26 -18.29
N GLY A 38 -7.76 -47.19 -17.77
CA GLY A 38 -9.09 -46.76 -18.21
C GLY A 38 -9.14 -46.24 -19.66
N ALA A 39 -8.03 -45.67 -20.15
CA ALA A 39 -7.92 -45.14 -21.51
C ALA A 39 -7.57 -46.22 -22.54
N LEU A 40 -7.04 -47.40 -22.12
CA LEU A 40 -6.67 -48.48 -23.01
C LEU A 40 -7.88 -49.28 -23.52
N GLY A 41 -7.81 -49.68 -24.78
CA GLY A 41 -8.78 -50.59 -25.39
C GLY A 41 -8.69 -51.99 -24.77
N ARG A 42 -9.73 -52.82 -25.03
CA ARG A 42 -9.79 -54.19 -24.50
C ARG A 42 -8.63 -55.05 -24.97
N ASP A 43 -8.26 -54.94 -26.25
CA ASP A 43 -7.20 -55.75 -26.83
C ASP A 43 -5.81 -55.32 -26.34
N GLU A 44 -5.65 -54.03 -26.05
CA GLU A 44 -4.46 -53.46 -25.40
C GLU A 44 -4.33 -53.93 -23.95
N LEU A 45 -5.42 -53.98 -23.19
CA LEU A 45 -5.44 -54.53 -21.85
C LEU A 45 -5.12 -56.00 -21.81
N LYS A 46 -5.61 -56.78 -22.79
CA LYS A 46 -5.23 -58.19 -22.95
C LYS A 46 -3.75 -58.36 -23.29
N ALA A 47 -3.24 -57.53 -24.18
CA ALA A 47 -1.81 -57.54 -24.51
C ALA A 47 -0.96 -57.17 -23.28
N ALA A 48 -1.39 -56.21 -22.49
CA ALA A 48 -0.72 -55.85 -21.23
C ALA A 48 -0.77 -57.00 -20.20
N CYS A 49 -1.93 -57.65 -20.01
CA CYS A 49 -2.01 -58.83 -19.14
C CYS A 49 -1.03 -59.94 -19.58
N ARG A 50 -0.95 -60.24 -20.87
CA ARG A 50 0.01 -61.25 -21.40
C ARG A 50 1.45 -60.83 -21.17
N ALA A 51 1.77 -59.56 -21.39
CA ALA A 51 3.13 -59.06 -21.18
C ALA A 51 3.58 -59.13 -19.71
N HIS A 52 2.64 -59.15 -18.78
CA HIS A 52 2.88 -59.29 -17.33
C HIS A 52 2.56 -60.68 -16.79
N GLU A 53 2.44 -61.70 -17.67
CA GLU A 53 2.13 -63.10 -17.33
C GLU A 53 0.84 -63.28 -16.50
N LEU A 54 -0.13 -62.37 -16.70
CA LEU A 54 -1.44 -62.41 -16.03
C LEU A 54 -2.49 -63.06 -16.96
N ASP A 55 -3.52 -63.66 -16.36
CA ASP A 55 -4.63 -64.24 -17.08
C ASP A 55 -5.36 -63.20 -17.94
N ASP A 56 -5.33 -63.36 -19.24
CA ASP A 56 -5.98 -62.49 -20.26
C ASP A 56 -7.39 -62.94 -20.63
N SER A 57 -7.90 -64.01 -19.96
CA SER A 57 -9.26 -64.50 -20.17
C SER A 57 -10.32 -63.52 -19.69
N GLY A 58 -11.46 -63.50 -20.37
CA GLY A 58 -12.59 -62.63 -20.01
C GLY A 58 -12.89 -61.54 -21.04
N ARG A 59 -14.17 -61.13 -21.10
CA ARG A 59 -14.67 -60.08 -22.02
C ARG A 59 -14.83 -58.70 -21.45
N ALA A 60 -14.80 -58.57 -20.11
CA ALA A 60 -15.03 -57.31 -19.42
C ALA A 60 -13.73 -56.52 -19.20
N ARG A 61 -13.62 -55.29 -19.76
CA ARG A 61 -12.49 -54.39 -19.59
C ARG A 61 -12.14 -54.14 -18.13
N PRO A 62 -13.12 -53.91 -17.20
CA PRO A 62 -12.82 -53.65 -15.78
C PRO A 62 -12.07 -54.80 -15.11
N LEU A 63 -12.33 -56.03 -15.51
CA LEU A 63 -11.73 -57.23 -14.93
C LEU A 63 -10.26 -57.37 -15.31
N LEU A 64 -9.92 -57.05 -16.57
CA LEU A 64 -8.53 -57.00 -17.06
C LEU A 64 -7.74 -55.88 -16.39
N ALA A 65 -8.33 -54.72 -16.28
CA ALA A 65 -7.71 -53.58 -15.59
C ALA A 65 -7.50 -53.86 -14.09
N ALA A 66 -8.43 -54.54 -13.43
CA ALA A 66 -8.30 -54.90 -12.01
C ALA A 66 -7.14 -55.88 -11.78
N ARG A 67 -6.93 -56.88 -12.67
CA ARG A 67 -5.79 -57.81 -12.60
C ARG A 67 -4.45 -57.09 -12.69
N LEU A 68 -4.32 -56.12 -13.61
CA LEU A 68 -3.12 -55.30 -13.78
C LEU A 68 -2.88 -54.44 -12.56
N LEU A 69 -3.92 -53.81 -11.99
CA LEU A 69 -3.80 -53.04 -10.77
C LEU A 69 -3.35 -53.86 -9.56
N GLN A 70 -3.92 -55.08 -9.42
CA GLN A 70 -3.58 -55.99 -8.32
C GLN A 70 -2.16 -56.51 -8.44
N ALA A 71 -1.68 -56.83 -9.63
CA ALA A 71 -0.32 -57.33 -9.87
C ALA A 71 0.76 -56.26 -9.57
N HIS A 72 0.44 -55.00 -9.76
CA HIS A 72 1.35 -53.89 -9.50
C HIS A 72 1.24 -53.27 -8.09
N GLY A 73 0.54 -53.95 -7.16
CA GLY A 73 0.45 -53.53 -5.76
C GLY A 73 -0.24 -52.17 -5.56
N ALA A 74 -0.96 -51.69 -6.57
CA ALA A 74 -1.79 -50.51 -6.44
C ALA A 74 -3.02 -50.87 -5.59
N ALA A 75 -2.89 -50.78 -4.27
CA ALA A 75 -4.02 -50.89 -3.35
C ALA A 75 -5.16 -50.02 -3.87
N GLU A 76 -6.39 -50.47 -3.71
CA GLU A 76 -7.59 -49.73 -4.03
C GLU A 76 -7.46 -48.31 -3.41
N SER A 77 -6.95 -47.35 -4.19
CA SER A 77 -7.05 -45.96 -3.77
C SER A 77 -8.54 -45.66 -3.76
N ALA A 78 -9.01 -45.12 -2.65
CA ALA A 78 -10.37 -44.64 -2.45
C ALA A 78 -10.91 -44.00 -3.74
N PRO A 79 -12.20 -44.17 -4.05
CA PRO A 79 -12.81 -43.59 -5.24
C PRO A 79 -12.43 -42.14 -5.41
N PRO A 80 -12.21 -41.65 -6.64
CA PRO A 80 -11.82 -40.27 -6.87
C PRO A 80 -12.83 -39.37 -6.13
N LYS A 81 -12.33 -38.53 -5.25
CA LYS A 81 -13.18 -37.52 -4.57
C LYS A 81 -13.87 -36.74 -5.69
N PRO A 82 -15.21 -36.64 -5.68
CA PRO A 82 -15.89 -35.80 -6.66
C PRO A 82 -15.30 -34.41 -6.65
N LEU A 83 -15.02 -33.84 -7.81
CA LEU A 83 -14.48 -32.47 -7.97
C LEU A 83 -15.32 -31.39 -7.28
N PHE A 84 -16.52 -31.71 -6.81
CA PHE A 84 -17.48 -30.88 -6.12
C PHE A 84 -17.84 -31.38 -4.70
N ALA A 85 -16.94 -32.04 -4.01
CA ALA A 85 -17.16 -32.41 -2.61
C ALA A 85 -17.05 -31.23 -1.63
N ALA A 86 -17.21 -30.01 -2.11
CA ALA A 86 -17.12 -28.80 -1.30
C ALA A 86 -18.22 -28.67 -0.22
N HIS A 87 -19.24 -29.54 -0.24
CA HIS A 87 -20.39 -29.45 0.66
C HIS A 87 -20.83 -30.81 1.23
N ALA A 88 -19.89 -31.72 1.47
CA ALA A 88 -20.21 -32.96 2.13
C ALA A 88 -20.66 -32.67 3.58
N ILE A 89 -21.91 -32.96 3.89
CA ILE A 89 -22.43 -32.93 5.25
C ILE A 89 -21.62 -33.92 6.10
N PRO A 90 -21.12 -33.55 7.28
CA PRO A 90 -20.39 -34.44 8.15
C PRO A 90 -21.26 -35.68 8.51
N ARG A 91 -20.72 -36.88 8.31
CA ARG A 91 -21.51 -38.11 8.47
C ARG A 91 -21.60 -38.62 9.91
N TYR A 92 -20.69 -38.13 10.77
CA TYR A 92 -20.63 -38.54 12.19
C TYR A 92 -20.03 -37.43 13.04
N ALA A 93 -20.47 -37.35 14.26
CA ALA A 93 -19.96 -36.39 15.22
C ALA A 93 -18.56 -36.79 15.70
N PRO A 94 -17.65 -35.82 15.90
CA PRO A 94 -16.33 -36.08 16.45
C PRO A 94 -16.40 -36.47 17.92
N ARG A 95 -15.28 -36.97 18.46
CA ARG A 95 -15.13 -37.27 19.87
C ARG A 95 -14.33 -36.18 20.57
N PRO A 96 -14.54 -35.93 21.88
CA PRO A 96 -13.64 -35.04 22.63
C PRO A 96 -12.18 -35.50 22.50
N GLY A 97 -11.29 -34.57 22.27
CA GLY A 97 -9.85 -34.81 21.96
C GLY A 97 -9.52 -35.01 20.50
N ASP A 98 -10.49 -35.16 19.60
CA ASP A 98 -10.22 -35.18 18.17
C ASP A 98 -9.76 -33.82 17.64
N ILE A 99 -9.00 -33.85 16.58
CA ILE A 99 -8.70 -32.62 15.82
C ILE A 99 -9.65 -32.57 14.63
N ALA A 100 -10.37 -31.44 14.51
CA ALA A 100 -11.32 -31.22 13.45
C ALA A 100 -10.91 -30.03 12.58
N ARG A 101 -11.21 -30.08 11.29
CA ARG A 101 -11.14 -28.91 10.41
C ARG A 101 -12.56 -28.36 10.24
N VAL A 102 -12.75 -27.11 10.70
CA VAL A 102 -14.01 -26.38 10.59
C VAL A 102 -13.70 -24.98 10.07
N ARG A 103 -14.41 -24.52 9.05
CA ARG A 103 -14.23 -23.19 8.45
C ARG A 103 -12.78 -22.89 8.08
N HIS A 104 -12.09 -23.89 7.50
CA HIS A 104 -10.68 -23.83 7.07
C HIS A 104 -9.62 -23.71 8.17
N ARG A 105 -10.02 -23.83 9.45
CA ARG A 105 -9.13 -23.82 10.62
C ARG A 105 -9.06 -25.17 11.29
N GLN A 106 -7.99 -25.39 12.04
CA GLN A 106 -7.82 -26.57 12.87
C GLN A 106 -8.32 -26.30 14.30
N TRP A 107 -9.08 -27.24 14.83
CA TRP A 107 -9.73 -27.13 16.12
C TRP A 107 -9.55 -28.41 16.91
N LEU A 108 -9.24 -28.26 18.19
CA LEU A 108 -9.38 -29.34 19.14
C LEU A 108 -10.86 -29.45 19.55
N VAL A 109 -11.41 -30.65 19.50
CA VAL A 109 -12.76 -30.93 20.01
C VAL A 109 -12.70 -31.00 21.54
N ASP A 110 -13.28 -30.02 22.21
CA ASP A 110 -13.29 -29.92 23.68
C ASP A 110 -14.45 -30.71 24.28
N GLU A 111 -15.66 -30.48 23.77
CA GLU A 111 -16.87 -31.11 24.28
C GLU A 111 -17.83 -31.46 23.11
N VAL A 112 -18.52 -32.57 23.24
CA VAL A 112 -19.59 -32.99 22.33
C VAL A 112 -20.85 -33.23 23.11
N VAL A 113 -21.88 -32.42 22.84
CA VAL A 113 -23.19 -32.54 23.47
C VAL A 113 -24.14 -33.26 22.54
N ALA A 114 -24.61 -34.44 22.95
CA ALA A 114 -25.54 -35.24 22.19
C ALA A 114 -26.88 -34.50 21.98
N PRO A 115 -27.55 -34.68 20.84
CA PRO A 115 -28.83 -34.06 20.57
C PRO A 115 -29.88 -34.50 21.59
N PRO A 116 -30.72 -33.58 22.11
CA PRO A 116 -31.74 -33.88 23.11
C PRO A 116 -32.91 -34.73 22.59
N ALA A 117 -33.15 -34.70 21.26
CA ALA A 117 -34.20 -35.47 20.60
C ALA A 117 -33.72 -36.03 19.26
N GLU A 118 -34.37 -37.08 18.76
CA GLU A 118 -34.10 -37.69 17.48
C GLU A 118 -34.44 -36.69 16.36
N GLY A 119 -33.43 -36.28 15.56
CA GLY A 119 -33.54 -35.27 14.51
C GLY A 119 -32.92 -33.91 14.85
N ASP A 120 -32.54 -33.68 16.10
CA ASP A 120 -31.74 -32.50 16.46
C ASP A 120 -30.27 -32.72 16.11
N GLY A 121 -29.52 -31.60 15.98
CA GLY A 121 -28.11 -31.64 15.66
C GLY A 121 -27.21 -31.79 16.87
N THR A 122 -26.00 -32.32 16.67
CA THR A 122 -24.97 -32.49 17.71
C THR A 122 -24.21 -31.15 17.91
N LEU A 123 -24.27 -30.61 19.12
CA LEU A 123 -23.47 -29.40 19.44
C LEU A 123 -22.05 -29.82 19.78
N VAL A 124 -21.07 -29.22 19.08
CA VAL A 124 -19.65 -29.49 19.29
C VAL A 124 -18.97 -28.19 19.70
N LYS A 125 -18.30 -28.22 20.85
CA LYS A 125 -17.43 -27.12 21.31
C LYS A 125 -16.01 -27.37 20.86
N LEU A 126 -15.41 -26.35 20.26
CA LEU A 126 -14.13 -26.41 19.60
C LEU A 126 -13.18 -25.36 20.16
N VAL A 127 -11.91 -25.68 20.28
CA VAL A 127 -10.84 -24.75 20.68
C VAL A 127 -9.86 -24.64 19.53
N CYS A 128 -9.59 -23.42 19.04
CA CYS A 128 -8.72 -23.17 17.89
C CYS A 128 -7.27 -23.55 18.19
N LEU A 129 -6.65 -24.24 17.25
CA LEU A 129 -5.23 -24.64 17.29
C LEU A 129 -4.32 -23.75 16.43
N ASP A 130 -4.89 -22.96 15.52
CA ASP A 130 -4.10 -22.12 14.63
C ASP A 130 -3.46 -20.95 15.39
N ASP A 131 -2.20 -20.62 15.06
CA ASP A 131 -1.36 -19.65 15.78
C ASP A 131 -2.00 -18.27 15.95
N ASP A 132 -2.79 -17.84 14.97
CA ASP A 132 -3.42 -16.52 14.96
C ASP A 132 -4.70 -16.43 15.80
N ASN A 133 -5.21 -17.57 16.28
CA ASN A 133 -6.47 -17.64 17.03
C ASN A 133 -6.46 -18.75 18.11
N GLN A 134 -5.27 -19.14 18.56
CA GLN A 134 -5.07 -20.24 19.48
C GLN A 134 -5.84 -20.04 20.80
N GLY A 135 -6.49 -21.11 21.27
CA GLY A 135 -7.25 -21.12 22.51
C GLY A 135 -8.65 -20.50 22.42
N ARG A 136 -9.06 -19.99 21.26
CA ARG A 136 -10.39 -19.42 21.07
C ARG A 136 -11.46 -20.50 20.90
N GLY A 137 -12.57 -20.35 21.62
CA GLY A 137 -13.72 -21.26 21.51
C GLY A 137 -14.60 -20.97 20.28
N LEU A 138 -15.19 -22.01 19.73
CA LEU A 138 -16.24 -21.98 18.71
C LEU A 138 -17.25 -23.09 19.03
N GLU A 139 -18.53 -22.76 19.00
CA GLU A 139 -19.61 -23.74 19.13
C GLU A 139 -20.31 -23.90 17.78
N VAL A 140 -20.49 -25.12 17.33
CA VAL A 140 -21.13 -25.44 16.05
C VAL A 140 -22.10 -26.60 16.18
N VAL A 141 -23.17 -26.60 15.39
CA VAL A 141 -24.00 -27.78 15.16
C VAL A 141 -23.35 -28.56 14.04
N TRP A 142 -22.79 -29.72 14.39
CA TRP A 142 -21.87 -30.46 13.50
C TRP A 142 -22.46 -30.82 12.13
N GLU A 143 -23.70 -31.28 12.12
CA GLU A 143 -24.41 -31.70 10.93
C GLU A 143 -24.74 -30.54 9.98
N LEU A 144 -24.83 -29.32 10.51
CA LEU A 144 -25.10 -28.11 9.75
C LEU A 144 -23.84 -27.42 9.27
N GLU A 145 -22.67 -27.82 9.78
CA GLU A 145 -21.40 -27.15 9.44
C GLU A 145 -20.82 -27.74 8.13
N LEU A 146 -20.87 -26.93 7.07
CA LEU A 146 -20.45 -27.35 5.74
C LEU A 146 -18.93 -27.59 5.67
N GLY A 147 -18.53 -28.77 5.20
CA GLY A 147 -17.13 -29.12 5.03
C GLY A 147 -16.36 -29.42 6.31
N ALA A 148 -17.03 -29.48 7.44
CA ALA A 148 -16.42 -29.95 8.68
C ALA A 148 -15.99 -31.42 8.56
N LYS A 149 -14.81 -31.73 9.07
CA LYS A 149 -14.27 -33.10 9.07
C LYS A 149 -13.33 -33.29 10.26
N VAL A 150 -13.37 -34.48 10.84
CA VAL A 150 -12.35 -34.94 11.77
C VAL A 150 -11.10 -35.29 10.97
N LEU A 151 -9.96 -34.81 11.44
CA LEU A 151 -8.67 -35.13 10.87
C LEU A 151 -8.12 -36.34 11.60
N GLN A 152 -7.83 -37.41 10.84
CA GLN A 152 -7.23 -38.60 11.44
C GLN A 152 -5.77 -38.31 11.83
N PRO A 153 -5.25 -38.93 12.90
CA PRO A 153 -3.87 -38.71 13.37
C PRO A 153 -2.81 -38.88 12.27
N GLU A 154 -3.04 -39.80 11.35
CA GLU A 154 -2.18 -40.07 10.20
C GLU A 154 -2.10 -38.87 9.22
N ALA A 155 -3.16 -38.06 9.15
CA ALA A 155 -3.17 -36.83 8.35
C ALA A 155 -2.43 -35.65 8.98
N HIS A 156 -2.04 -35.77 10.23
CA HIS A 156 -1.30 -34.72 10.96
C HIS A 156 0.22 -34.91 10.96
N GLY A 157 0.72 -35.94 10.30
CA GLY A 157 2.15 -36.25 10.30
C GLY A 157 2.68 -36.83 11.62
N LEU A 158 1.79 -37.05 12.59
CA LEU A 158 2.08 -37.87 13.76
C LEU A 158 1.82 -39.32 13.35
N GLY A 159 2.76 -39.91 12.63
CA GLY A 159 2.76 -41.33 12.35
C GLY A 159 2.84 -42.16 13.62
N GLU A 160 2.64 -43.49 13.53
CA GLU A 160 2.90 -44.38 14.64
C GLU A 160 4.29 -44.09 15.20
N ILE A 161 4.41 -44.04 16.55
CA ILE A 161 5.69 -43.81 17.22
C ILE A 161 6.57 -45.01 16.95
N ASP A 162 7.35 -44.91 15.89
CA ASP A 162 8.22 -46.00 15.40
C ASP A 162 9.62 -45.94 16.03
N ARG A 163 10.07 -44.73 16.46
CA ARG A 163 11.36 -44.53 17.08
C ARG A 163 11.35 -43.37 18.10
N MET A 164 12.07 -43.55 19.18
CA MET A 164 12.43 -42.44 20.08
C MET A 164 13.60 -41.67 19.51
N ASP A 165 13.52 -40.35 19.47
CA ASP A 165 14.64 -39.49 19.13
C ASP A 165 15.81 -39.69 20.10
N PRO A 166 17.07 -39.61 19.64
CA PRO A 166 18.20 -39.58 20.50
C PRO A 166 18.09 -38.47 21.56
N PRO A 167 18.52 -38.73 22.83
CA PRO A 167 18.38 -37.73 23.90
C PRO A 167 18.91 -36.33 23.55
N ARG A 168 19.93 -36.24 22.71
CA ARG A 168 20.47 -34.95 22.23
C ARG A 168 19.49 -34.18 21.33
N HIS A 169 18.71 -34.87 20.49
CA HIS A 169 17.72 -34.24 19.65
C HIS A 169 16.52 -33.77 20.47
N PHE A 170 16.07 -34.59 21.43
CA PHE A 170 15.04 -34.21 22.37
C PHE A 170 15.48 -33.03 23.27
N ALA A 171 16.73 -33.01 23.73
CA ALA A 171 17.29 -31.90 24.48
C ALA A 171 17.33 -30.61 23.62
N ALA A 172 17.73 -30.70 22.34
CA ALA A 172 17.68 -29.56 21.41
C ALA A 172 16.27 -29.04 21.18
N TYR A 173 15.29 -29.94 21.05
CA TYR A 173 13.87 -29.59 20.95
C TYR A 173 13.36 -28.90 22.23
N LEU A 174 13.67 -29.44 23.41
CA LEU A 174 13.33 -28.80 24.68
C LEU A 174 14.01 -27.45 24.86
N HIS A 175 15.25 -27.30 24.41
CA HIS A 175 15.92 -26.00 24.41
C HIS A 175 15.25 -25.00 23.47
N ALA A 176 14.82 -25.42 22.28
CA ALA A 176 14.09 -24.58 21.36
C ALA A 176 12.72 -24.16 21.92
N LEU A 177 12.00 -25.07 22.57
CA LEU A 177 10.75 -24.76 23.26
C LEU A 177 10.96 -23.80 24.44
N LYS A 178 11.99 -24.02 25.27
CA LYS A 178 12.35 -23.10 26.36
C LYS A 178 12.70 -21.72 25.82
N TRP A 179 13.48 -21.63 24.75
CA TRP A 179 13.81 -20.38 24.08
C TRP A 179 12.54 -19.64 23.62
N SER A 180 11.57 -20.35 23.07
CA SER A 180 10.29 -19.77 22.64
C SER A 180 9.40 -19.33 23.81
N SER A 181 9.44 -20.02 24.95
CA SER A 181 8.55 -19.76 26.08
C SER A 181 9.09 -18.73 27.09
N VAL A 182 10.41 -18.67 27.31
CA VAL A 182 11.03 -17.77 28.30
C VAL A 182 10.87 -16.30 27.91
N THR A 183 10.88 -16.00 26.63
CA THR A 183 10.77 -14.61 26.14
C THR A 183 9.38 -14.01 26.29
N ALA A 184 8.34 -14.82 26.53
CA ALA A 184 6.98 -14.30 26.69
C ALA A 184 6.81 -13.40 27.93
N THR A 185 7.60 -13.62 28.98
CA THR A 185 7.51 -12.89 30.25
C THR A 185 8.61 -11.85 30.47
N ASP A 186 9.78 -12.01 29.82
CA ASP A 186 10.89 -11.07 29.97
C ASP A 186 10.82 -9.94 28.92
N ALA A 187 10.55 -8.72 29.39
CA ALA A 187 10.50 -7.53 28.53
C ALA A 187 11.87 -7.12 27.92
N LYS A 188 12.97 -7.70 28.39
CA LYS A 188 14.34 -7.42 27.88
C LYS A 188 14.75 -8.35 26.75
N LEU A 189 14.07 -9.46 26.56
CA LEU A 189 14.33 -10.42 25.50
C LEU A 189 13.33 -10.24 24.36
N PHE A 190 13.80 -9.96 23.16
CA PHE A 190 12.97 -9.76 21.97
C PHE A 190 13.02 -10.99 21.09
N GLN A 191 11.87 -11.43 20.57
CA GLN A 191 11.77 -12.52 19.58
C GLN A 191 11.59 -12.01 18.15
N SER A 192 10.77 -10.99 17.96
CA SER A 192 10.43 -10.48 16.63
C SER A 192 11.63 -10.08 15.78
N PRO A 193 12.72 -9.46 16.31
CA PRO A 193 13.88 -9.12 15.49
C PRO A 193 14.58 -10.33 14.85
N PHE A 194 14.50 -11.49 15.47
CA PHE A 194 15.13 -12.73 14.98
C PHE A 194 14.21 -13.53 14.04
N ARG A 195 12.94 -13.19 14.00
CA ARG A 195 11.94 -13.84 13.13
C ARG A 195 11.59 -13.00 11.91
N ALA A 196 11.92 -11.72 11.93
CA ALA A 196 11.64 -10.80 10.84
C ALA A 196 12.70 -10.90 9.73
N GLY A 197 12.27 -10.90 8.49
CA GLY A 197 13.13 -10.84 7.30
C GLY A 197 13.62 -9.42 7.02
N ILE A 198 14.32 -8.80 7.99
CA ILE A 198 14.79 -7.41 7.92
C ILE A 198 16.29 -7.31 8.22
N LYS A 199 16.93 -6.25 7.73
CA LYS A 199 18.22 -5.82 8.24
C LYS A 199 17.97 -5.05 9.54
N LEU A 200 18.33 -5.64 10.66
CA LEU A 200 18.10 -5.08 11.97
C LEU A 200 18.94 -3.81 12.20
N MET A 201 18.30 -2.74 12.59
CA MET A 201 18.94 -1.48 12.98
C MET A 201 18.66 -1.18 14.46
N ALA A 202 19.70 -0.83 15.21
CA ALA A 202 19.60 -0.61 16.66
C ALA A 202 18.50 0.41 17.05
N HIS A 203 18.33 1.47 16.27
CA HIS A 203 17.34 2.47 16.53
C HIS A 203 15.89 1.91 16.44
N GLN A 204 15.61 0.94 15.57
CA GLN A 204 14.29 0.34 15.39
C GLN A 204 13.83 -0.50 16.60
N LEU A 205 14.74 -0.87 17.49
CA LEU A 205 14.41 -1.59 18.72
C LEU A 205 13.90 -0.67 19.85
N THR A 206 14.13 0.64 19.75
CA THR A 206 13.71 1.58 20.80
C THR A 206 12.19 1.66 20.97
N PRO A 207 11.35 1.77 19.89
CA PRO A 207 9.91 1.72 20.02
C PRO A 207 9.40 0.38 20.56
N LEU A 208 10.01 -0.74 20.11
CA LEU A 208 9.69 -2.08 20.61
C LEU A 208 9.92 -2.20 22.12
N ARG A 209 11.10 -1.78 22.60
CA ARG A 209 11.42 -1.78 24.05
C ARG A 209 10.41 -0.93 24.83
N LYS A 210 10.06 0.25 24.30
CA LYS A 210 9.07 1.14 24.93
C LYS A 210 7.68 0.49 25.00
N ALA A 211 7.20 -0.08 23.90
CA ALA A 211 5.91 -0.76 23.83
C ALA A 211 5.81 -1.92 24.86
N LEU A 212 6.89 -2.67 25.03
CA LEU A 212 6.93 -3.78 26.00
C LEU A 212 7.03 -3.34 27.46
N SER A 213 7.61 -2.16 27.73
CA SER A 213 7.71 -1.60 29.08
C SER A 213 6.39 -0.98 29.59
N LEU A 214 5.46 -0.73 28.68
CA LEU A 214 4.16 -0.16 29.02
C LEU A 214 3.13 -1.27 29.29
N PRO A 215 2.21 -1.09 30.24
CA PRO A 215 1.10 -2.03 30.47
C PRO A 215 0.18 -2.11 29.25
N ARG A 216 -0.04 -1.01 28.56
CA ARG A 216 -0.68 -0.92 27.25
C ARG A 216 0.31 -0.29 26.27
N ALA A 217 0.50 -0.91 25.12
CA ALA A 217 1.44 -0.43 24.11
C ALA A 217 0.88 0.80 23.34
N ASN A 218 0.65 1.90 24.07
CA ASN A 218 0.23 3.17 23.48
C ASN A 218 1.48 3.98 23.15
N VAL A 219 1.94 3.89 21.89
CA VAL A 219 3.20 4.50 21.45
C VAL A 219 2.98 5.35 20.20
N PHE A 220 3.49 6.58 20.24
CA PHE A 220 3.57 7.45 19.08
C PHE A 220 4.99 7.39 18.49
N ILE A 221 5.12 6.81 17.30
CA ILE A 221 6.36 6.74 16.54
C ILE A 221 6.38 7.93 15.58
N ALA A 222 7.14 8.94 15.95
CA ALA A 222 7.23 10.22 15.25
C ALA A 222 8.58 10.41 14.55
N ASP A 223 9.15 9.32 14.09
CA ASP A 223 10.42 9.28 13.42
C ASP A 223 10.37 9.90 12.03
N ASP A 224 11.49 10.43 11.61
CA ASP A 224 11.65 11.04 10.29
C ASP A 224 11.29 10.08 9.14
N VAL A 225 11.03 10.65 7.96
CA VAL A 225 10.70 9.87 6.76
C VAL A 225 11.88 8.96 6.39
N GLY A 226 11.61 7.69 6.11
CA GLY A 226 12.63 6.74 5.68
C GLY A 226 13.38 6.01 6.80
N LEU A 227 13.10 6.29 8.10
CA LEU A 227 13.69 5.56 9.23
C LEU A 227 13.08 4.17 9.47
N GLY A 228 11.97 3.86 8.80
CA GLY A 228 11.36 2.53 8.86
C GLY A 228 10.24 2.37 9.89
N LYS A 229 9.38 3.38 10.06
CA LYS A 229 8.20 3.33 10.96
C LYS A 229 7.35 2.07 10.75
N THR A 230 7.16 1.63 9.51
CA THR A 230 6.44 0.37 9.18
C THR A 230 7.13 -0.85 9.77
N ILE A 231 8.48 -0.88 9.73
CA ILE A 231 9.28 -1.97 10.33
C ILE A 231 9.13 -1.96 11.85
N GLU A 232 9.18 -0.80 12.47
CA GLU A 232 9.03 -0.63 13.91
C GLU A 232 7.65 -1.09 14.39
N ALA A 233 6.59 -0.69 13.67
CA ALA A 233 5.23 -1.13 13.94
C ALA A 233 5.07 -2.65 13.73
N GLY A 234 5.68 -3.21 12.69
CA GLY A 234 5.70 -4.65 12.43
C GLY A 234 6.42 -5.45 13.51
N LEU A 235 7.58 -4.97 13.98
CA LEU A 235 8.30 -5.58 15.11
C LEU A 235 7.44 -5.59 16.38
N ILE A 236 6.76 -4.48 16.69
CA ILE A 236 5.88 -4.41 17.88
C ILE A 236 4.69 -5.35 17.71
N ALA A 237 4.03 -5.33 16.54
CA ALA A 237 2.86 -6.18 16.29
C ALA A 237 3.22 -7.66 16.40
N GLN A 238 4.32 -8.10 15.76
CA GLN A 238 4.80 -9.48 15.82
C GLN A 238 5.19 -9.88 17.24
N GLU A 239 5.88 -9.02 17.97
CA GLU A 239 6.27 -9.31 19.37
C GLU A 239 5.07 -9.44 20.29
N LEU A 240 4.07 -8.55 20.17
CA LEU A 240 2.86 -8.62 20.97
C LEU A 240 2.02 -9.87 20.65
N LEU A 241 1.98 -10.31 19.38
CA LEU A 241 1.37 -11.59 18.97
C LEU A 241 2.09 -12.77 19.61
N LEU A 242 3.43 -12.82 19.50
CA LEU A 242 4.26 -13.90 20.08
C LEU A 242 4.10 -14.00 21.60
N ARG A 243 3.87 -12.86 22.26
CA ARG A 243 3.59 -12.78 23.70
C ARG A 243 2.13 -13.00 24.07
N GLN A 244 1.26 -13.30 23.10
CA GLN A 244 -0.20 -13.49 23.28
C GLN A 244 -0.91 -12.29 23.95
N ARG A 245 -0.30 -11.09 23.84
CA ARG A 245 -0.88 -9.84 24.36
C ARG A 245 -1.96 -9.28 23.44
N ILE A 246 -1.95 -9.65 22.16
CA ILE A 246 -2.93 -9.23 21.17
C ILE A 246 -3.37 -10.43 20.32
N GLU A 247 -4.59 -10.37 19.83
CA GLU A 247 -5.22 -11.35 18.92
C GLU A 247 -5.74 -10.68 17.66
N PHE A 248 -6.24 -9.44 17.77
CA PHE A 248 -6.81 -8.68 16.65
C PHE A 248 -5.97 -7.45 16.34
N ILE A 249 -5.62 -7.27 15.07
CA ILE A 249 -4.84 -6.12 14.59
C ILE A 249 -5.61 -5.41 13.49
N LEU A 250 -5.77 -4.10 13.64
CA LEU A 250 -6.29 -3.21 12.60
C LEU A 250 -5.23 -2.18 12.23
N ILE A 251 -4.84 -2.16 10.95
CA ILE A 251 -4.01 -1.11 10.38
C ILE A 251 -4.92 -0.15 9.62
N VAL A 252 -4.89 1.12 10.00
CA VAL A 252 -5.61 2.21 9.33
C VAL A 252 -4.57 3.12 8.68
N CYS A 253 -4.63 3.26 7.36
CA CYS A 253 -3.61 3.95 6.59
C CYS A 253 -4.22 4.68 5.38
N PRO A 254 -3.48 5.55 4.67
CA PRO A 254 -3.91 6.07 3.37
C PRO A 254 -4.20 4.95 2.36
N ALA A 255 -5.16 5.16 1.46
CA ALA A 255 -5.57 4.16 0.47
C ALA A 255 -4.38 3.69 -0.40
N SER A 256 -3.51 4.61 -0.77
CA SER A 256 -2.32 4.37 -1.61
C SER A 256 -1.28 3.41 -1.01
N VAL A 257 -1.28 3.20 0.31
CA VAL A 257 -0.28 2.35 1.00
C VAL A 257 -0.85 1.05 1.56
N CYS A 258 -2.15 0.78 1.39
CA CYS A 258 -2.79 -0.44 1.92
C CYS A 258 -2.11 -1.72 1.42
N LEU A 259 -1.82 -1.81 0.13
CA LEU A 259 -1.16 -2.98 -0.46
C LEU A 259 0.30 -3.07 -0.04
N GLN A 260 1.00 -1.93 0.06
CA GLN A 260 2.37 -1.91 0.58
C GLN A 260 2.42 -2.43 2.02
N TRP A 261 1.50 -2.00 2.90
CA TRP A 261 1.39 -2.52 4.26
C TRP A 261 1.18 -4.03 4.28
N ARG A 262 0.25 -4.54 3.47
CA ARG A 262 0.00 -5.98 3.34
C ARG A 262 1.27 -6.72 2.93
N ASP A 263 1.93 -6.26 1.89
CA ASP A 263 3.11 -6.91 1.32
C ASP A 263 4.32 -6.86 2.27
N GLU A 264 4.54 -5.72 2.95
CA GLU A 264 5.63 -5.61 3.94
C GLU A 264 5.38 -6.50 5.15
N MET A 265 4.14 -6.56 5.66
CA MET A 265 3.78 -7.46 6.76
C MET A 265 3.97 -8.93 6.38
N GLN A 266 3.56 -9.31 5.18
CA GLN A 266 3.72 -10.67 4.68
C GLN A 266 5.20 -11.02 4.43
N LYS A 267 5.93 -10.21 3.67
CA LYS A 267 7.30 -10.51 3.22
C LYS A 267 8.31 -10.43 4.37
N ARG A 268 8.14 -9.47 5.29
CA ARG A 268 9.13 -9.21 6.34
C ARG A 268 8.81 -9.87 7.67
N PHE A 269 7.52 -10.01 8.00
CA PHE A 269 7.08 -10.53 9.29
C PHE A 269 6.31 -11.85 9.20
N GLY A 270 6.01 -12.34 8.00
CA GLY A 270 5.19 -13.54 7.81
C GLY A 270 3.74 -13.36 8.30
N LEU A 271 3.28 -12.12 8.48
CA LEU A 271 1.94 -11.81 8.96
C LEU A 271 1.01 -11.54 7.78
N HIS A 272 0.01 -12.39 7.63
CA HIS A 272 -1.00 -12.21 6.58
C HIS A 272 -2.11 -11.26 7.05
N PHE A 273 -2.39 -10.23 6.25
CA PHE A 273 -3.46 -9.25 6.47
C PHE A 273 -4.42 -9.24 5.29
N GLU A 274 -5.70 -9.10 5.59
CA GLU A 274 -6.75 -8.87 4.59
C GLU A 274 -7.02 -7.37 4.44
N VAL A 275 -7.11 -6.92 3.19
CA VAL A 275 -7.48 -5.53 2.91
C VAL A 275 -9.00 -5.43 2.90
N MET A 276 -9.56 -4.68 3.85
CA MET A 276 -10.99 -4.43 3.96
C MET A 276 -11.42 -3.41 2.91
N ASN A 277 -12.05 -3.91 1.86
CA ASN A 277 -12.59 -3.11 0.77
C ASN A 277 -13.93 -3.68 0.28
N ARG A 278 -14.57 -3.01 -0.67
CA ARG A 278 -15.86 -3.44 -1.24
C ARG A 278 -15.78 -4.84 -1.86
N ALA A 279 -14.69 -5.13 -2.57
CA ALA A 279 -14.48 -6.44 -3.20
C ALA A 279 -14.35 -7.56 -2.16
N PHE A 280 -13.63 -7.32 -1.06
CA PHE A 280 -13.52 -8.26 0.05
C PHE A 280 -14.90 -8.55 0.66
N ILE A 281 -15.67 -7.50 1.00
CA ILE A 281 -17.02 -7.66 1.56
C ILE A 281 -17.92 -8.42 0.59
N GLY A 282 -17.89 -8.08 -0.71
CA GLY A 282 -18.66 -8.75 -1.74
C GLY A 282 -18.37 -10.26 -1.77
N ARG A 283 -17.11 -10.66 -1.78
CA ARG A 283 -16.70 -12.07 -1.73
C ARG A 283 -17.19 -12.77 -0.46
N ARG A 284 -17.02 -12.13 0.71
CA ARG A 284 -17.47 -12.73 1.99
C ARG A 284 -18.98 -12.88 2.07
N ARG A 285 -19.74 -11.93 1.54
CA ARG A 285 -21.21 -12.03 1.45
C ARG A 285 -21.66 -13.11 0.50
N GLN A 286 -20.97 -13.31 -0.64
CA GLN A 286 -21.24 -14.42 -1.57
C GLN A 286 -20.94 -15.77 -0.93
N GLU A 287 -19.85 -15.88 -0.15
CA GLU A 287 -19.44 -17.14 0.47
C GLU A 287 -20.26 -17.53 1.71
N ARG A 288 -20.72 -16.54 2.48
CA ARG A 288 -21.29 -16.78 3.83
C ARG A 288 -22.64 -16.11 4.07
N GLY A 289 -23.22 -15.47 3.05
CA GLY A 289 -24.48 -14.73 3.16
C GLY A 289 -24.35 -13.28 3.64
N PHE A 290 -25.41 -12.51 3.47
CA PHE A 290 -25.43 -11.08 3.76
C PHE A 290 -25.36 -10.72 5.25
N GLY A 291 -25.73 -11.65 6.15
CA GLY A 291 -25.70 -11.44 7.61
C GLY A 291 -24.32 -11.57 8.24
N VAL A 292 -23.28 -11.95 7.47
CA VAL A 292 -21.92 -12.10 8.02
C VAL A 292 -21.32 -10.74 8.36
N ASN A 293 -20.78 -10.65 9.59
CA ASN A 293 -19.91 -9.52 9.93
C ASN A 293 -18.51 -9.76 9.31
N PRO A 294 -18.08 -8.97 8.33
CA PRO A 294 -16.81 -9.21 7.61
C PRO A 294 -15.59 -9.13 8.55
N TRP A 295 -15.64 -8.34 9.62
CA TRP A 295 -14.56 -8.21 10.60
C TRP A 295 -14.35 -9.46 11.47
N GLY A 296 -15.36 -10.32 11.57
CA GLY A 296 -15.27 -11.60 12.26
C GLY A 296 -14.64 -12.72 11.43
N THR A 297 -14.26 -12.46 10.19
CA THR A 297 -13.74 -13.50 9.29
C THR A 297 -12.24 -13.75 9.42
N HIS A 298 -11.49 -12.77 9.86
CA HIS A 298 -10.04 -12.83 10.10
C HIS A 298 -9.68 -12.05 11.36
N THR A 299 -8.43 -12.10 11.76
CA THR A 299 -7.92 -11.41 12.95
C THR A 299 -7.01 -10.23 12.61
N ARG A 300 -6.65 -10.06 11.35
CA ARG A 300 -5.73 -9.02 10.89
C ARG A 300 -6.26 -8.34 9.65
N PHE A 301 -6.48 -7.04 9.76
CA PHE A 301 -7.05 -6.23 8.68
C PHE A 301 -6.25 -4.97 8.43
N ILE A 302 -6.27 -4.54 7.17
CA ILE A 302 -5.84 -3.22 6.71
C ILE A 302 -7.06 -2.53 6.13
N VAL A 303 -7.28 -1.28 6.48
CA VAL A 303 -8.37 -0.46 5.94
C VAL A 303 -7.90 0.95 5.66
N SER A 304 -8.41 1.56 4.59
CA SER A 304 -8.09 2.95 4.28
C SER A 304 -8.92 3.93 5.12
N HIS A 305 -8.34 5.13 5.37
CA HIS A 305 -9.03 6.22 6.06
C HIS A 305 -10.42 6.54 5.46
N PRO A 306 -10.58 6.68 4.12
CA PRO A 306 -11.88 6.94 3.50
C PRO A 306 -12.91 5.84 3.75
N ILE A 307 -12.52 4.58 3.63
CA ILE A 307 -13.42 3.44 3.85
C ILE A 307 -13.89 3.39 5.31
N LEU A 308 -12.99 3.57 6.25
CA LEU A 308 -13.32 3.49 7.68
C LEU A 308 -14.28 4.61 8.14
N ARG A 309 -14.35 5.75 7.42
CA ARG A 309 -15.30 6.82 7.71
C ARG A 309 -16.76 6.43 7.41
N ARG A 310 -17.00 5.43 6.56
CA ARG A 310 -18.33 5.00 6.16
C ARG A 310 -18.97 4.13 7.25
N PRO A 311 -20.20 4.43 7.70
CA PRO A 311 -20.87 3.68 8.76
C PRO A 311 -20.99 2.18 8.47
N GLU A 312 -21.20 1.80 7.20
CA GLU A 312 -21.31 0.40 6.79
C GLU A 312 -20.06 -0.46 7.05
N TYR A 313 -18.90 0.16 7.25
CA TYR A 313 -17.65 -0.51 7.64
C TYR A 313 -17.35 -0.32 9.13
N ARG A 314 -17.57 0.88 9.66
CA ARG A 314 -17.29 1.24 11.04
C ARG A 314 -18.20 0.53 12.04
N ASP A 315 -19.52 0.56 11.84
CA ASP A 315 -20.47 0.06 12.80
C ASP A 315 -20.34 -1.47 13.01
N PRO A 316 -20.15 -2.31 11.98
CA PRO A 316 -19.81 -3.72 12.17
C PRO A 316 -18.47 -3.95 12.88
N LEU A 317 -17.48 -3.04 12.70
CA LEU A 317 -16.21 -3.11 13.44
C LEU A 317 -16.45 -2.88 14.94
N LEU A 318 -17.19 -1.83 15.30
CA LEU A 318 -17.52 -1.53 16.70
C LEU A 318 -18.27 -2.68 17.36
N GLN A 319 -19.20 -3.30 16.64
CA GLN A 319 -19.90 -4.49 17.10
C GLN A 319 -18.95 -5.68 17.33
N HIS A 320 -18.01 -5.89 16.40
CA HIS A 320 -17.02 -6.95 16.52
C HIS A 320 -16.05 -6.76 17.68
N LEU A 321 -15.65 -5.53 17.96
CA LEU A 321 -14.70 -5.19 19.01
C LEU A 321 -15.32 -5.22 20.41
N GLY A 322 -16.64 -5.21 20.55
CA GLY A 322 -17.35 -5.02 21.82
C GLY A 322 -16.74 -5.81 22.99
N ASP A 323 -16.57 -7.11 22.81
CA ASP A 323 -16.07 -8.03 23.86
C ASP A 323 -14.56 -8.30 23.76
N ARG A 324 -13.87 -7.78 22.72
CA ARG A 324 -12.47 -8.13 22.40
C ARG A 324 -11.48 -6.99 22.55
N ALA A 325 -11.91 -5.87 23.07
CA ALA A 325 -11.07 -4.69 23.22
C ALA A 325 -9.76 -4.97 23.97
N ALA A 326 -9.78 -5.93 24.90
CA ALA A 326 -8.64 -6.27 25.75
C ALA A 326 -7.45 -6.92 25.04
N LYS A 327 -7.59 -7.46 23.82
CA LYS A 327 -6.49 -8.11 23.09
C LYS A 327 -6.39 -7.56 21.66
N SER A 328 -6.52 -6.26 21.51
CA SER A 328 -6.55 -5.61 20.21
C SER A 328 -5.44 -4.58 20.06
N LEU A 329 -4.99 -4.38 18.82
CA LEU A 329 -4.00 -3.39 18.43
C LEU A 329 -4.53 -2.58 17.25
N LEU A 330 -4.56 -1.26 17.43
CA LEU A 330 -4.78 -0.29 16.36
C LEU A 330 -3.43 0.30 15.94
N ILE A 331 -3.11 0.22 14.66
CA ILE A 331 -1.99 0.93 14.04
C ILE A 331 -2.58 2.01 13.15
N LEU A 332 -2.34 3.28 13.46
CA LEU A 332 -2.79 4.42 12.67
C LEU A 332 -1.58 5.03 11.96
N ASP A 333 -1.48 4.80 10.67
CA ASP A 333 -0.45 5.41 9.83
C ASP A 333 -0.87 6.79 9.36
N GLU A 334 0.10 7.69 9.18
CA GLU A 334 -0.10 9.12 8.93
C GLU A 334 -1.09 9.75 9.92
N ALA A 335 -0.87 9.46 11.21
CA ALA A 335 -1.76 9.83 12.29
C ALA A 335 -2.10 11.34 12.35
N HIS A 336 -1.25 12.19 11.76
CA HIS A 336 -1.50 13.64 11.67
C HIS A 336 -2.80 13.98 10.92
N VAL A 337 -3.31 13.09 10.06
CA VAL A 337 -4.59 13.26 9.35
C VAL A 337 -5.78 13.23 10.33
N ALA A 338 -5.64 12.54 11.46
CA ALA A 338 -6.64 12.52 12.52
C ALA A 338 -6.56 13.73 13.48
N ALA A 339 -5.65 14.69 13.23
CA ALA A 339 -5.57 15.91 13.99
C ALA A 339 -6.62 16.94 13.53
N PRO A 340 -7.27 17.68 14.44
CA PRO A 340 -8.16 18.79 14.06
C PRO A 340 -7.41 19.88 13.28
N ALA A 341 -8.05 20.46 12.29
CA ALA A 341 -7.42 21.41 11.36
C ALA A 341 -7.19 22.82 11.92
N GLY A 342 -7.55 23.14 13.17
CA GLY A 342 -7.56 24.51 13.68
C GLY A 342 -6.74 24.74 14.95
N ALA A 343 -6.29 26.00 15.11
CA ALA A 343 -5.54 26.46 16.29
C ALA A 343 -6.39 26.53 17.57
N ASN A 344 -7.71 26.68 17.46
CA ASN A 344 -8.61 26.89 18.58
C ASN A 344 -9.05 25.58 19.23
N ARG A 345 -9.31 25.59 20.54
CA ARG A 345 -9.86 24.45 21.30
C ARG A 345 -11.20 23.96 20.75
N TYR A 346 -11.92 24.80 20.03
CA TYR A 346 -13.19 24.53 19.36
C TYR A 346 -13.03 24.28 17.86
N ALA A 347 -11.82 23.98 17.38
CA ALA A 347 -11.61 23.63 15.98
C ALA A 347 -12.49 22.43 15.61
N ILE A 348 -13.16 22.52 14.46
CA ILE A 348 -14.02 21.46 13.93
C ILE A 348 -13.15 20.24 13.69
N ASP A 349 -13.58 19.12 14.21
CA ASP A 349 -12.92 17.84 13.98
C ASP A 349 -13.13 17.40 12.52
N SER A 350 -12.11 16.78 11.96
CA SER A 350 -12.26 16.14 10.65
C SER A 350 -13.08 14.85 10.80
N LYS A 351 -13.73 14.40 9.75
CA LYS A 351 -14.47 13.11 9.75
C LYS A 351 -13.61 11.94 10.26
N ILE A 352 -12.32 11.93 9.95
CA ILE A 352 -11.42 10.89 10.45
C ILE A 352 -11.09 11.06 11.94
N THR A 353 -11.01 12.29 12.44
CA THR A 353 -10.83 12.55 13.88
C THR A 353 -11.98 11.94 14.67
N ASP A 354 -13.23 12.14 14.22
CA ASP A 354 -14.42 11.58 14.86
C ASP A 354 -14.39 10.06 14.85
N VAL A 355 -14.06 9.45 13.72
CA VAL A 355 -13.96 7.98 13.61
C VAL A 355 -12.90 7.42 14.55
N ILE A 356 -11.71 7.99 14.59
CA ILE A 356 -10.64 7.53 15.48
C ILE A 356 -11.01 7.76 16.96
N ARG A 357 -11.77 8.81 17.29
CA ARG A 357 -12.31 9.03 18.63
C ARG A 357 -13.31 7.94 19.04
N ASP A 358 -14.13 7.46 18.10
CA ASP A 358 -15.12 6.42 18.34
C ASP A 358 -14.49 5.03 18.49
N ILE A 359 -13.57 4.66 17.58
CA ILE A 359 -12.98 3.32 17.57
C ILE A 359 -11.76 3.20 18.50
N GLY A 360 -10.95 4.25 18.65
CA GLY A 360 -9.69 4.22 19.39
C GLY A 360 -9.85 3.68 20.83
N PRO A 361 -10.83 4.13 21.63
CA PRO A 361 -11.06 3.61 22.99
C PRO A 361 -11.39 2.12 23.06
N ARG A 362 -11.84 1.52 21.96
CA ARG A 362 -12.15 0.08 21.87
C ARG A 362 -10.90 -0.78 21.72
N PHE A 363 -9.76 -0.19 21.33
CA PHE A 363 -8.49 -0.89 21.24
C PHE A 363 -7.69 -0.71 22.51
N GLU A 364 -7.18 -1.81 23.07
CA GLU A 364 -6.33 -1.77 24.24
C GLU A 364 -4.97 -1.14 23.93
N ASN A 365 -4.38 -1.51 22.80
CA ASN A 365 -3.07 -1.06 22.36
C ASN A 365 -3.20 -0.17 21.11
N ARG A 366 -2.42 0.90 21.03
CA ARG A 366 -2.48 1.86 19.93
C ARG A 366 -1.08 2.30 19.53
N LEU A 367 -0.77 2.16 18.25
CA LEU A 367 0.44 2.68 17.64
C LEU A 367 0.05 3.78 16.66
N PHE A 368 0.53 4.98 16.89
CA PHE A 368 0.37 6.10 15.95
C PHE A 368 1.69 6.36 15.26
N LEU A 369 1.66 6.46 13.92
CA LEU A 369 2.83 6.66 13.09
C LEU A 369 2.67 7.99 12.33
N SER A 370 3.66 8.86 12.39
CA SER A 370 3.70 10.08 11.58
C SER A 370 5.12 10.66 11.55
N ALA A 371 5.56 11.12 10.39
CA ALA A 371 6.80 11.88 10.32
C ALA A 371 6.63 13.33 10.80
N THR A 372 5.41 13.84 10.74
CA THR A 372 5.05 15.22 11.06
C THR A 372 3.99 15.26 12.16
N PRO A 373 4.38 14.98 13.42
CA PRO A 373 3.43 14.90 14.53
C PRO A 373 2.80 16.26 14.89
N HIS A 374 3.39 17.36 14.42
CA HIS A 374 3.01 18.72 14.74
C HIS A 374 2.82 19.55 13.46
N ASN A 375 1.59 20.03 13.23
CA ASN A 375 1.25 20.89 12.10
C ASN A 375 1.38 22.41 12.40
N GLY A 376 2.16 22.78 13.41
CA GLY A 376 2.31 24.18 13.87
C GLY A 376 1.31 24.59 14.96
N HIS A 377 0.27 23.80 15.21
CA HIS A 377 -0.76 24.10 16.22
C HIS A 377 -0.67 23.15 17.42
N SER A 378 -0.45 23.69 18.61
CA SER A 378 -0.37 22.90 19.85
C SER A 378 -1.67 22.13 20.16
N ASN A 379 -2.81 22.67 19.74
CA ASN A 379 -4.11 22.01 19.88
C ASN A 379 -4.20 20.70 19.07
N SER A 380 -3.71 20.68 17.83
CA SER A 380 -3.70 19.50 16.97
C SER A 380 -2.83 18.40 17.56
N PHE A 381 -1.66 18.73 18.06
CA PHE A 381 -0.75 17.78 18.69
C PHE A 381 -1.33 17.20 19.99
N SER A 382 -1.89 18.05 20.88
CA SER A 382 -2.52 17.58 22.12
C SER A 382 -3.76 16.70 21.84
N ALA A 383 -4.50 16.96 20.77
CA ALA A 383 -5.61 16.10 20.35
C ALA A 383 -5.13 14.73 19.89
N LEU A 384 -4.03 14.63 19.14
CA LEU A 384 -3.45 13.34 18.75
C LEU A 384 -2.99 12.54 19.97
N LEU A 385 -2.38 13.20 20.96
CA LEU A 385 -1.97 12.53 22.19
C LEU A 385 -3.17 12.07 23.02
N GLU A 386 -4.27 12.83 23.05
CA GLU A 386 -5.52 12.39 23.70
C GLU A 386 -6.11 11.17 22.99
N LEU A 387 -6.15 11.13 21.66
CA LEU A 387 -6.60 9.97 20.89
C LEU A 387 -5.73 8.73 21.16
N LEU A 388 -4.43 8.91 21.35
CA LEU A 388 -3.50 7.84 21.69
C LEU A 388 -3.72 7.31 23.10
N ASP A 389 -3.74 8.21 24.09
CA ASP A 389 -3.86 7.85 25.52
C ASP A 389 -4.66 8.91 26.28
N PRO A 390 -6.01 8.81 26.30
CA PRO A 390 -6.89 9.76 26.96
C PRO A 390 -6.77 9.78 28.49
N GLN A 391 -6.09 8.80 29.08
CA GLN A 391 -5.83 8.78 30.53
C GLN A 391 -4.68 9.70 30.91
N ARG A 392 -3.76 9.98 29.99
CA ARG A 392 -2.56 10.81 30.22
C ARG A 392 -2.67 12.20 29.64
N PHE A 393 -3.40 12.36 28.56
CA PHE A 393 -3.43 13.60 27.78
C PHE A 393 -4.86 14.09 27.56
N THR A 394 -4.99 15.42 27.52
CA THR A 394 -6.28 16.08 27.24
C THR A 394 -6.07 17.17 26.19
N ARG A 395 -6.94 17.23 25.21
CA ARG A 395 -6.94 18.22 24.13
C ARG A 395 -6.92 19.64 24.69
N GLY A 396 -6.08 20.50 24.12
CA GLY A 396 -5.94 21.90 24.50
C GLY A 396 -5.22 22.15 25.82
N VAL A 397 -4.72 21.10 26.48
CA VAL A 397 -3.84 21.22 27.65
C VAL A 397 -2.40 21.04 27.19
N PRO A 398 -1.53 22.05 27.35
CA PRO A 398 -0.13 21.91 26.99
C PRO A 398 0.54 20.78 27.79
N VAL A 399 1.30 19.95 27.13
CA VAL A 399 2.05 18.87 27.79
C VAL A 399 3.15 19.52 28.64
N ARG A 400 3.03 19.39 29.96
CA ARG A 400 4.00 19.92 30.92
C ARG A 400 5.06 18.84 31.20
N GLY A 401 6.22 19.00 30.55
CA GLY A 401 7.40 18.20 30.84
C GLY A 401 7.71 17.13 29.80
N ARG A 402 9.00 17.03 29.47
CA ARG A 402 9.55 16.07 28.49
C ARG A 402 9.31 14.62 28.91
N GLN A 403 9.32 14.33 30.20
CA GLN A 403 9.12 12.97 30.73
C GLN A 403 7.77 12.35 30.36
N GLN A 404 6.69 13.15 30.28
CA GLN A 404 5.37 12.65 29.91
C GLN A 404 5.32 12.25 28.42
N LEU A 405 5.97 13.03 27.55
CA LEU A 405 6.11 12.69 26.12
C LEU A 405 7.06 11.51 25.93
N ASP A 406 8.20 11.53 26.60
CA ASP A 406 9.18 10.45 26.51
C ASP A 406 8.60 9.09 26.95
N ALA A 407 7.54 9.07 27.75
CA ALA A 407 6.87 7.83 28.14
C ALA A 407 6.13 7.17 26.97
N VAL A 408 5.53 7.95 26.07
CA VAL A 408 4.65 7.43 24.99
C VAL A 408 5.16 7.72 23.58
N MET A 409 6.11 8.64 23.41
CA MET A 409 6.57 9.07 22.10
C MET A 409 8.01 8.63 21.84
N VAL A 410 8.29 8.25 20.61
CA VAL A 410 9.64 8.09 20.08
C VAL A 410 9.76 9.02 18.88
N ARG A 411 10.77 9.89 18.90
CA ARG A 411 11.07 10.79 17.79
C ARG A 411 12.57 10.84 17.58
N ARG A 412 12.99 10.55 16.37
CA ARG A 412 14.39 10.61 15.95
C ARG A 412 14.47 11.26 14.58
N LEU A 413 15.46 12.11 14.43
CA LEU A 413 15.82 12.72 13.17
C LEU A 413 17.00 11.96 12.56
N LYS A 414 17.13 11.96 11.25
CA LYS A 414 18.29 11.37 10.56
C LYS A 414 19.59 12.00 11.02
N GLU A 415 19.58 13.29 11.31
CA GLU A 415 20.75 14.00 11.82
C GLU A 415 21.23 13.44 13.15
N ASP A 416 20.30 13.19 14.11
CA ASP A 416 20.64 12.58 15.39
C ASP A 416 21.33 11.21 15.21
N LEU A 417 20.88 10.42 14.23
CA LEU A 417 21.47 9.11 13.94
C LEU A 417 22.85 9.22 13.29
N ARG A 418 23.07 10.22 12.44
CA ARG A 418 24.40 10.50 11.86
C ARG A 418 25.41 10.87 12.93
N VAL A 419 25.02 11.75 13.88
CA VAL A 419 25.88 12.11 15.03
C VAL A 419 26.24 10.88 15.86
N LEU A 420 25.36 9.87 15.93
CA LEU A 420 25.62 8.59 16.62
C LEU A 420 26.43 7.58 15.79
N GLY A 421 26.94 7.96 14.61
CA GLY A 421 27.76 7.11 13.76
C GLY A 421 26.97 6.13 12.91
N VAL A 422 25.66 6.34 12.73
CA VAL A 422 24.84 5.54 11.82
C VAL A 422 24.91 6.13 10.42
N GLU A 423 25.94 5.80 9.66
CA GLU A 423 26.25 6.34 8.32
C GLU A 423 25.38 5.77 7.18
N GLN A 424 24.21 5.22 7.46
CA GLN A 424 23.41 4.51 6.45
C GLN A 424 22.43 5.40 5.69
N PHE A 425 22.47 6.73 5.91
CA PHE A 425 21.59 7.69 5.26
C PHE A 425 22.39 8.63 4.36
N PRO A 426 21.93 8.90 3.13
CA PRO A 426 22.58 9.86 2.28
C PRO A 426 22.54 11.27 2.91
N ARG A 427 23.50 12.10 2.54
CA ARG A 427 23.44 13.53 2.85
C ARG A 427 22.46 14.19 1.91
N ARG A 428 21.48 14.93 2.43
CA ARG A 428 20.59 15.75 1.61
C ARG A 428 21.24 17.09 1.33
N THR A 429 21.20 17.52 0.06
CA THR A 429 21.65 18.83 -0.37
C THR A 429 20.52 19.53 -1.10
N LEU A 430 20.24 20.76 -0.69
CA LEU A 430 19.27 21.63 -1.36
C LEU A 430 19.99 22.40 -2.49
N VAL A 431 19.42 22.33 -3.69
CA VAL A 431 19.96 22.99 -4.87
C VAL A 431 18.95 24.00 -5.39
N GLU A 432 19.24 25.28 -5.20
CA GLU A 432 18.42 26.34 -5.76
C GLU A 432 18.79 26.61 -7.23
N LEU A 433 17.79 26.61 -8.08
CA LEU A 433 17.90 26.99 -9.48
C LEU A 433 17.21 28.33 -9.69
N LEU A 434 18.02 29.38 -9.83
CA LEU A 434 17.51 30.72 -10.12
C LEU A 434 17.04 30.77 -11.58
N VAL A 435 15.77 31.10 -11.78
CA VAL A 435 15.12 31.09 -13.10
C VAL A 435 14.43 32.43 -13.39
N GLY A 436 14.34 32.76 -14.66
CA GLY A 436 13.63 33.93 -15.15
C GLY A 436 14.35 35.26 -14.93
N THR A 437 13.88 36.30 -15.63
CA THR A 437 14.22 37.69 -15.47
C THR A 437 12.93 38.49 -15.33
N LYS A 438 12.98 39.78 -15.00
CA LYS A 438 11.77 40.65 -14.85
C LYS A 438 10.85 40.66 -16.07
N GLU A 439 11.36 40.32 -17.26
CA GLU A 439 10.60 40.28 -18.50
C GLU A 439 10.00 38.89 -18.80
N THR A 440 10.21 37.90 -17.91
CA THR A 440 9.67 36.55 -18.11
C THR A 440 8.14 36.58 -18.06
N PRO A 441 7.45 35.89 -19.00
CA PRO A 441 5.99 35.87 -19.05
C PRO A 441 5.31 35.45 -17.74
N GLU A 442 5.91 34.54 -16.99
CA GLU A 442 5.42 34.05 -15.70
C GLU A 442 5.40 35.14 -14.64
N LEU A 443 6.43 35.98 -14.58
CA LEU A 443 6.49 37.14 -13.67
C LEU A 443 5.50 38.23 -14.05
N LEU A 444 5.37 38.52 -15.34
CA LEU A 444 4.37 39.47 -15.81
C LEU A 444 2.94 39.01 -15.52
N LEU A 445 2.66 37.70 -15.64
CA LEU A 445 1.38 37.13 -15.24
C LEU A 445 1.16 37.20 -13.72
N ALA A 446 2.21 36.99 -12.90
CA ALA A 446 2.14 37.12 -11.46
C ALA A 446 1.81 38.57 -11.03
N GLU A 447 2.45 39.59 -11.65
CA GLU A 447 2.17 41.00 -11.40
C GLU A 447 0.72 41.35 -11.78
N GLN A 448 0.27 40.87 -12.93
CA GLN A 448 -1.13 41.08 -13.38
C GLN A 448 -2.13 40.39 -12.45
N LEU A 449 -1.84 39.18 -12.00
CA LEU A 449 -2.70 38.46 -11.05
C LEU A 449 -2.76 39.16 -9.69
N ALA A 450 -1.64 39.70 -9.21
CA ALA A 450 -1.60 40.48 -7.99
C ALA A 450 -2.46 41.76 -8.11
N ALA A 451 -2.34 42.50 -9.22
CA ALA A 451 -3.15 43.67 -9.49
C ALA A 451 -4.65 43.32 -9.61
N TYR A 452 -4.97 42.24 -10.32
CA TYR A 452 -6.33 41.72 -10.45
C TYR A 452 -6.92 41.34 -9.09
N THR A 453 -6.13 40.68 -8.24
CA THR A 453 -6.54 40.28 -6.88
C THR A 453 -6.90 41.48 -6.02
N VAL A 454 -6.15 42.56 -6.12
CA VAL A 454 -6.42 43.82 -5.38
C VAL A 454 -7.76 44.44 -5.81
N LEU A 455 -8.06 44.40 -7.11
CA LEU A 455 -9.28 45.03 -7.67
C LEU A 455 -10.53 44.15 -7.50
N ALA A 456 -10.40 42.82 -7.58
CA ALA A 456 -11.52 41.90 -7.67
C ALA A 456 -11.82 41.11 -6.39
N ARG A 457 -10.94 41.13 -5.38
CA ARG A 457 -11.11 40.38 -4.14
C ARG A 457 -12.27 40.93 -3.34
N PRO A 458 -13.29 40.10 -3.00
CA PRO A 458 -14.42 40.54 -2.20
C PRO A 458 -13.99 40.83 -0.74
N GLU A 459 -14.67 41.79 -0.11
CA GLU A 459 -14.45 42.15 1.33
C GLU A 459 -14.83 41.00 2.29
N ARG A 460 -15.63 40.05 1.84
CA ARG A 460 -16.05 38.84 2.59
C ARG A 460 -15.25 37.63 2.13
N ASP A 461 -15.00 36.67 3.02
CA ASP A 461 -14.24 35.45 2.74
C ASP A 461 -14.79 34.55 1.62
N GLN A 462 -16.05 34.72 1.21
CA GLN A 462 -16.67 34.00 0.11
C GLN A 462 -16.01 34.40 -1.22
N GLY A 463 -15.41 33.45 -1.92
CA GLY A 463 -14.68 33.65 -3.17
C GLY A 463 -13.19 33.98 -3.04
N ALA A 464 -12.68 34.18 -1.83
CA ALA A 464 -11.25 34.45 -1.61
C ALA A 464 -10.35 33.27 -2.03
N LEU A 465 -10.86 32.04 -1.99
CA LEU A 465 -10.14 30.82 -2.36
C LEU A 465 -9.79 30.76 -3.84
N VAL A 466 -10.57 31.39 -4.72
CA VAL A 466 -10.30 31.46 -6.16
C VAL A 466 -8.93 32.08 -6.43
N PHE A 467 -8.62 33.20 -5.77
CA PHE A 467 -7.34 33.90 -5.97
C PHE A 467 -6.16 33.09 -5.47
N ILE A 468 -6.33 32.34 -4.37
CA ILE A 468 -5.30 31.42 -3.84
C ILE A 468 -5.08 30.28 -4.84
N ASN A 469 -6.14 29.71 -5.41
CA ASN A 469 -6.03 28.65 -6.40
C ASN A 469 -5.37 29.14 -7.69
N LEU A 470 -5.76 30.29 -8.22
CA LEU A 470 -5.10 30.91 -9.37
C LEU A 470 -3.61 31.12 -9.13
N GLN A 471 -3.23 31.64 -7.94
CA GLN A 471 -1.85 31.83 -7.56
C GLN A 471 -1.06 30.52 -7.49
N LYS A 472 -1.62 29.48 -6.84
CA LYS A 472 -0.99 28.15 -6.77
C LYS A 472 -0.78 27.55 -8.16
N ARG A 473 -1.78 27.63 -9.04
CA ARG A 473 -1.68 27.12 -10.41
C ARG A 473 -0.61 27.86 -11.23
N LEU A 474 -0.49 29.20 -11.06
CA LEU A 474 0.57 29.98 -11.69
C LEU A 474 1.97 29.64 -11.17
N LEU A 475 2.07 29.32 -9.87
CA LEU A 475 3.31 28.85 -9.26
C LEU A 475 3.72 27.48 -9.81
N SER A 476 2.79 26.67 -10.27
CA SER A 476 3.07 25.38 -10.89
C SER A 476 3.46 25.53 -12.36
N SER A 477 2.56 25.94 -13.24
CA SER A 477 2.86 26.16 -14.67
C SER A 477 1.88 27.14 -15.32
N VAL A 478 2.29 27.76 -16.45
CA VAL A 478 1.40 28.63 -17.24
C VAL A 478 0.21 27.83 -17.82
N GLU A 479 0.40 26.55 -18.16
CA GLU A 479 -0.68 25.69 -18.67
C GLU A 479 -1.76 25.42 -17.59
N ALA A 480 -1.36 25.06 -16.38
CA ALA A 480 -2.31 24.86 -15.26
C ALA A 480 -3.01 26.17 -14.91
N PHE A 481 -2.29 27.28 -14.90
CA PHE A 481 -2.87 28.61 -14.68
C PHE A 481 -3.89 28.97 -15.74
N TYR A 482 -3.57 28.78 -17.02
CA TYR A 482 -4.46 29.11 -18.14
C TYR A 482 -5.82 28.40 -18.01
N ARG A 483 -5.82 27.11 -17.71
CA ARG A 483 -7.05 26.33 -17.59
C ARG A 483 -7.95 26.85 -16.45
N THR A 484 -7.39 27.03 -15.27
CA THR A 484 -8.12 27.57 -14.12
C THR A 484 -8.57 29.02 -14.36
N LEU A 485 -7.73 29.84 -15.02
CA LEU A 485 -8.09 31.22 -15.39
C LEU A 485 -9.24 31.25 -16.41
N GLN A 486 -9.26 30.32 -17.36
CA GLN A 486 -10.34 30.17 -18.34
C GLN A 486 -11.66 29.80 -17.67
N ALA A 487 -11.62 28.85 -16.72
CA ALA A 487 -12.78 28.47 -15.93
C ALA A 487 -13.31 29.66 -15.10
N HIS A 488 -12.40 30.38 -14.44
CA HIS A 488 -12.73 31.61 -13.71
C HIS A 488 -13.35 32.71 -14.61
N HIS A 489 -12.72 32.99 -15.74
CA HIS A 489 -13.21 34.00 -16.71
C HIS A 489 -14.64 33.66 -17.20
N ARG A 490 -14.88 32.38 -17.58
CA ARG A 490 -16.19 31.91 -18.00
C ARG A 490 -17.24 32.13 -16.91
N ALA A 491 -16.94 31.72 -15.69
CA ALA A 491 -17.86 31.85 -14.56
C ALA A 491 -18.18 33.30 -14.18
N VAL A 492 -17.22 34.20 -14.29
CA VAL A 492 -17.39 35.64 -14.07
C VAL A 492 -18.32 36.26 -15.14
N LEU A 493 -18.18 35.85 -16.41
CA LEU A 493 -19.06 36.34 -17.51
C LEU A 493 -20.48 35.79 -17.42
N GLU A 494 -20.67 34.52 -17.03
CA GLU A 494 -21.97 33.88 -16.89
C GLU A 494 -22.77 34.42 -15.70
N GLY A 495 -22.10 34.93 -14.68
CA GLY A 495 -22.73 35.52 -13.50
C GLY A 495 -23.57 34.54 -12.68
N ARG A 496 -24.51 35.05 -11.87
CA ARG A 496 -25.32 34.28 -10.91
C ARG A 496 -26.45 33.45 -11.56
N ALA A 497 -26.26 32.82 -12.71
CA ALA A 497 -27.23 31.87 -13.24
C ALA A 497 -27.36 30.68 -12.25
N LYS A 498 -28.62 30.35 -11.88
CA LYS A 498 -28.92 29.21 -10.99
C LYS A 498 -28.52 27.89 -11.66
N VAL A 499 -27.34 27.40 -11.35
CA VAL A 499 -26.94 26.02 -11.62
C VAL A 499 -26.75 25.34 -10.27
N ALA A 500 -27.35 24.16 -10.12
CA ALA A 500 -27.08 23.30 -8.96
C ALA A 500 -25.57 23.12 -8.85
N VAL A 501 -24.98 23.52 -7.73
CA VAL A 501 -23.57 23.28 -7.40
C VAL A 501 -23.39 21.76 -7.41
N PRO A 502 -22.55 21.16 -8.26
CA PRO A 502 -22.15 19.78 -8.04
C PRO A 502 -21.59 19.74 -6.63
N LEU A 503 -22.08 18.81 -5.81
CA LEU A 503 -21.43 18.52 -4.55
C LEU A 503 -19.95 18.27 -4.88
N PRO A 504 -19.01 18.95 -4.20
CA PRO A 504 -17.61 18.66 -4.41
C PRO A 504 -17.45 17.16 -4.22
N LEU A 505 -16.83 16.50 -5.19
CA LEU A 505 -16.27 15.17 -4.99
C LEU A 505 -15.35 15.33 -3.79
N THR A 506 -15.91 15.06 -2.61
CA THR A 506 -15.07 14.97 -1.45
C THR A 506 -14.13 13.81 -1.76
N ALA A 507 -12.85 13.96 -1.48
CA ALA A 507 -11.85 12.89 -1.55
C ALA A 507 -12.28 11.64 -0.73
N ASP A 508 -13.51 11.62 -0.29
CA ASP A 508 -14.20 10.61 0.50
C ASP A 508 -14.80 9.47 -0.34
N ASP A 509 -14.89 9.60 -1.66
CA ASP A 509 -15.63 8.62 -2.48
C ASP A 509 -14.74 7.52 -3.10
N ASP A 510 -13.41 7.61 -3.01
CA ASP A 510 -12.54 6.68 -3.71
C ASP A 510 -11.83 5.69 -2.79
N GLU A 511 -12.17 4.45 -3.03
CA GLU A 511 -11.53 3.24 -2.51
C GLU A 511 -10.08 3.08 -3.04
N TYR A 512 -9.80 3.69 -4.17
CA TYR A 512 -8.51 3.81 -4.85
C TYR A 512 -8.24 5.30 -5.09
N GLY A 513 -7.00 5.74 -4.93
CA GLY A 513 -6.63 7.16 -5.06
C GLY A 513 -7.30 7.83 -6.27
N VAL A 514 -7.85 9.00 -6.04
CA VAL A 514 -8.55 9.78 -7.08
C VAL A 514 -7.60 9.99 -8.26
N ASP A 515 -8.08 9.79 -9.47
CA ASP A 515 -7.34 10.11 -10.68
C ASP A 515 -7.02 11.62 -10.70
N ASP A 516 -5.78 11.95 -11.10
CA ASP A 516 -5.33 13.35 -11.18
C ASP A 516 -6.27 14.21 -12.03
N ASP A 517 -6.84 13.62 -13.10
CA ASP A 517 -7.77 14.31 -13.99
C ASP A 517 -9.08 14.63 -13.28
N SER A 518 -9.60 13.70 -12.46
CA SER A 518 -10.80 13.92 -11.64
C SER A 518 -10.56 14.97 -10.55
N LEU A 519 -9.36 15.02 -9.96
CA LEU A 519 -8.99 16.06 -8.99
C LEU A 519 -8.90 17.44 -9.66
N ASP A 520 -8.28 17.53 -10.83
CA ASP A 520 -8.20 18.77 -11.59
C ASP A 520 -9.60 19.26 -12.00
N GLU A 521 -10.50 18.37 -12.47
CA GLU A 521 -11.89 18.68 -12.80
C GLU A 521 -12.71 19.15 -11.59
N ALA A 522 -12.51 18.51 -10.44
CA ALA A 522 -13.19 18.92 -9.19
C ALA A 522 -12.72 20.30 -8.72
N ASP A 523 -11.41 20.56 -8.79
CA ASP A 523 -10.84 21.87 -8.48
C ASP A 523 -11.36 22.96 -9.44
N GLU A 524 -11.43 22.67 -10.74
CA GLU A 524 -12.01 23.58 -11.74
C GLU A 524 -13.48 23.88 -11.45
N ALA A 525 -14.28 22.86 -11.16
CA ALA A 525 -15.70 23.03 -10.83
C ALA A 525 -15.89 23.87 -9.55
N GLN A 526 -15.02 23.69 -8.53
CA GLN A 526 -15.03 24.51 -7.33
C GLN A 526 -14.66 25.96 -7.62
N VAL A 527 -13.62 26.19 -8.45
CA VAL A 527 -13.22 27.52 -8.88
C VAL A 527 -14.35 28.19 -9.67
N GLU A 528 -15.02 27.49 -10.56
CA GLU A 528 -16.20 28.03 -11.27
C GLU A 528 -17.32 28.43 -10.31
N ALA A 529 -17.66 27.57 -9.35
CA ALA A 529 -18.71 27.84 -8.37
C ALA A 529 -18.42 29.08 -7.53
N ASP A 530 -17.20 29.18 -7.01
CA ASP A 530 -16.78 30.32 -6.19
C ASP A 530 -16.60 31.60 -7.02
N SER A 531 -16.20 31.49 -8.28
CA SER A 531 -16.02 32.60 -9.22
C SER A 531 -17.34 33.30 -9.59
N ARG A 532 -18.46 32.56 -9.64
CA ARG A 532 -19.80 33.13 -9.87
C ARG A 532 -20.26 34.09 -8.77
N LEU A 533 -19.62 34.04 -7.61
CA LEU A 533 -19.86 34.94 -6.49
C LEU A 533 -19.11 36.28 -6.62
N ILE A 534 -18.14 36.36 -7.54
CA ILE A 534 -17.28 37.52 -7.74
C ILE A 534 -17.89 38.40 -8.84
N VAL A 535 -18.08 39.67 -8.56
CA VAL A 535 -18.51 40.69 -9.53
C VAL A 535 -17.38 41.71 -9.63
N PRO A 536 -16.42 41.51 -10.54
CA PRO A 536 -15.31 42.41 -10.68
C PRO A 536 -15.71 43.72 -11.35
N PRO A 537 -15.05 44.86 -10.99
CA PRO A 537 -15.22 46.13 -11.72
C PRO A 537 -14.66 46.01 -13.15
N GLU A 538 -15.00 46.98 -14.02
CA GLU A 538 -14.68 46.91 -15.45
C GLU A 538 -13.16 46.90 -15.71
N ASP A 539 -12.41 47.64 -14.92
CA ASP A 539 -10.93 47.64 -14.99
C ASP A 539 -10.35 46.26 -14.68
N ALA A 540 -10.93 45.53 -13.72
CA ALA A 540 -10.52 44.18 -13.39
C ALA A 540 -10.89 43.16 -14.49
N LYS A 541 -12.01 43.33 -15.17
CA LYS A 541 -12.39 42.47 -16.33
C LYS A 541 -11.41 42.66 -17.49
N THR A 542 -11.05 43.91 -17.80
CA THR A 542 -10.05 44.20 -18.82
C THR A 542 -8.70 43.51 -18.49
N LEU A 543 -8.30 43.55 -17.22
CA LEU A 543 -7.07 42.92 -16.75
C LEU A 543 -7.15 41.38 -16.83
N LEU A 544 -8.31 40.81 -16.49
CA LEU A 544 -8.59 39.37 -16.59
C LEU A 544 -8.47 38.89 -18.05
N GLU A 545 -9.06 39.61 -18.99
CA GLU A 545 -8.96 39.30 -20.42
C GLU A 545 -7.52 39.42 -20.94
N ALA A 546 -6.77 40.42 -20.48
CA ALA A 546 -5.35 40.61 -20.84
C ALA A 546 -4.48 39.45 -20.34
N MET A 547 -4.71 39.00 -19.09
CA MET A 547 -4.05 37.83 -18.51
C MET A 547 -4.39 36.55 -19.29
N LEU A 548 -5.66 36.33 -19.60
CA LEU A 548 -6.11 35.13 -20.33
C LEU A 548 -5.44 35.05 -21.70
N ARG A 549 -5.39 36.15 -22.43
CA ARG A 549 -4.75 36.26 -23.75
C ARG A 549 -3.25 35.95 -23.64
N ARG A 550 -2.55 36.54 -22.68
CA ARG A 550 -1.11 36.32 -22.49
C ARG A 550 -0.82 34.86 -22.09
N ALA A 551 -1.62 34.27 -21.21
CA ALA A 551 -1.48 32.87 -20.85
C ALA A 551 -1.74 31.94 -22.03
N GLN A 552 -2.72 32.25 -22.88
CA GLN A 552 -3.04 31.51 -24.10
C GLN A 552 -1.90 31.55 -25.13
N GLU A 553 -1.26 32.71 -25.34
CA GLU A 553 -0.14 32.86 -26.25
C GLU A 553 1.10 32.04 -25.84
N ARG A 554 1.23 31.75 -24.54
CA ARG A 554 2.37 30.99 -23.98
C ARG A 554 2.05 29.52 -23.72
N ARG A 555 0.84 29.12 -23.98
CA ARG A 555 0.38 27.76 -23.80
C ARG A 555 1.25 26.76 -24.56
N GLY A 556 1.71 25.68 -23.88
CA GLY A 556 2.54 24.63 -24.48
C GLY A 556 3.98 25.02 -24.80
N ALA A 557 4.38 26.28 -24.62
CA ALA A 557 5.76 26.70 -24.73
C ALA A 557 6.55 26.32 -23.47
N ALA A 558 7.87 26.10 -23.63
CA ALA A 558 8.73 25.89 -22.48
C ALA A 558 8.79 27.18 -21.63
N ASP A 559 8.49 27.06 -20.36
CA ASP A 559 8.67 28.11 -19.36
C ASP A 559 10.11 28.14 -18.82
N ALA A 560 10.46 29.15 -18.04
CA ALA A 560 11.81 29.30 -17.52
C ALA A 560 12.25 28.11 -16.62
N LYS A 561 11.32 27.44 -15.96
CA LYS A 561 11.61 26.23 -15.16
C LYS A 561 11.98 25.06 -16.09
N VAL A 562 11.22 24.86 -17.18
CA VAL A 562 11.53 23.81 -18.17
C VAL A 562 12.85 24.10 -18.85
N GLU A 563 13.16 25.34 -19.20
CA GLU A 563 14.46 25.71 -19.78
C GLU A 563 15.62 25.35 -18.85
N ALA A 564 15.49 25.66 -17.56
CA ALA A 564 16.50 25.30 -16.55
C ALA A 564 16.61 23.78 -16.35
N LEU A 565 15.49 23.05 -16.35
CA LEU A 565 15.46 21.59 -16.27
C LEU A 565 16.14 20.95 -17.49
N VAL A 566 15.83 21.41 -18.68
CA VAL A 566 16.46 20.96 -19.93
C VAL A 566 17.98 21.28 -19.97
N ALA A 567 18.37 22.43 -19.44
CA ALA A 567 19.79 22.77 -19.30
C ALA A 567 20.50 21.79 -18.31
N TRP A 568 19.88 21.46 -17.20
CA TRP A 568 20.38 20.44 -16.28
C TRP A 568 20.47 19.06 -16.94
N MET A 569 19.43 18.63 -17.68
CA MET A 569 19.43 17.36 -18.41
C MET A 569 20.55 17.30 -19.44
N ARG A 570 20.79 18.41 -20.17
CA ARG A 570 21.89 18.54 -21.14
C ARG A 570 23.26 18.35 -20.48
N GLN A 571 23.44 18.90 -19.30
CA GLN A 571 24.69 18.80 -18.56
C GLN A 571 24.91 17.42 -17.93
N HIS A 572 23.86 16.76 -17.44
CA HIS A 572 23.98 15.61 -16.57
C HIS A 572 23.47 14.29 -17.16
N GLN A 573 22.59 14.32 -18.15
CA GLN A 573 21.97 13.12 -18.70
C GLN A 573 22.30 12.90 -20.19
N CYS A 574 22.01 13.86 -21.04
CA CYS A 574 22.23 13.72 -22.49
C CYS A 574 22.55 15.08 -23.14
N PRO A 575 23.75 15.30 -23.64
CA PRO A 575 24.20 16.61 -24.20
C PRO A 575 23.37 17.11 -25.37
N ALA A 576 22.66 16.24 -26.09
CA ALA A 576 21.85 16.65 -27.26
C ALA A 576 20.47 17.18 -26.88
N VAL A 577 19.99 17.01 -25.64
CA VAL A 577 18.68 17.49 -25.21
C VAL A 577 18.57 19.00 -25.34
N ALA A 578 17.51 19.49 -25.96
CA ALA A 578 17.29 20.91 -26.20
C ALA A 578 15.80 21.25 -26.24
N VAL A 579 15.44 22.47 -25.79
CA VAL A 579 14.09 23.00 -26.00
C VAL A 579 13.81 23.05 -27.51
N GLY A 580 12.68 22.42 -27.93
CA GLY A 580 12.34 22.32 -29.36
C GLY A 580 13.00 21.16 -30.12
N GLY A 581 13.71 20.28 -29.41
CA GLY A 581 14.25 19.03 -29.96
C GLY A 581 15.73 19.06 -30.29
N VAL A 582 16.28 17.89 -30.60
CA VAL A 582 17.69 17.68 -30.90
C VAL A 582 18.03 18.26 -32.27
N ALA A 583 19.09 19.07 -32.35
CA ALA A 583 19.57 19.59 -33.63
C ALA A 583 19.96 18.45 -34.58
N ALA A 584 19.49 18.50 -35.84
CA ALA A 584 19.73 17.47 -36.87
C ALA A 584 21.22 17.11 -37.07
N ARG A 585 22.13 18.05 -36.81
CA ARG A 585 23.59 17.88 -36.94
C ARG A 585 24.29 17.41 -35.66
N SER A 586 23.58 17.07 -34.58
CA SER A 586 24.21 16.59 -33.34
C SER A 586 24.96 15.29 -33.57
N ALA A 587 26.18 15.19 -33.04
CA ALA A 587 27.00 13.98 -33.13
C ALA A 587 26.29 12.81 -32.44
N ARG A 588 26.47 11.58 -32.91
CA ARG A 588 25.84 10.37 -32.31
C ARG A 588 26.20 10.20 -30.84
N THR A 589 27.45 10.48 -30.46
CA THR A 589 27.92 10.43 -29.08
C THR A 589 27.21 11.43 -28.16
N ALA A 590 26.78 12.58 -28.67
CA ALA A 590 26.04 13.59 -27.93
C ALA A 590 24.58 13.17 -27.65
N ARG A 591 24.03 12.20 -28.41
CA ARG A 591 22.67 11.69 -28.25
C ARG A 591 22.55 10.54 -27.25
N ALA A 592 23.67 10.02 -26.75
CA ALA A 592 23.71 8.97 -25.76
C ALA A 592 23.36 9.50 -24.38
N TRP A 593 22.69 8.64 -23.59
CA TRP A 593 22.29 8.95 -22.23
C TRP A 593 23.30 8.39 -21.21
N THR A 594 23.54 9.15 -20.17
CA THR A 594 24.24 8.67 -18.98
C THR A 594 23.31 7.76 -18.15
N ASP A 595 23.86 7.17 -17.09
CA ASP A 595 23.10 6.34 -16.17
C ASP A 595 22.30 7.15 -15.13
N ARG A 596 22.48 8.46 -15.10
CA ARG A 596 21.86 9.35 -14.13
C ARG A 596 20.35 9.46 -14.35
N ARG A 597 19.58 9.22 -13.30
CA ARG A 597 18.11 9.33 -13.27
C ARG A 597 17.66 10.58 -12.56
N VAL A 598 16.48 11.05 -12.92
CA VAL A 598 15.84 12.20 -12.27
C VAL A 598 14.39 11.88 -11.98
N LEU A 599 13.94 12.29 -10.79
CA LEU A 599 12.56 12.27 -10.34
C LEU A 599 12.01 13.69 -10.29
N ILE A 600 10.90 13.95 -10.98
CA ILE A 600 10.28 15.28 -11.07
C ILE A 600 8.90 15.20 -10.43
N PHE A 601 8.69 15.96 -9.36
CA PHE A 601 7.38 16.06 -8.70
C PHE A 601 6.63 17.33 -9.09
N THR A 602 5.33 17.17 -9.30
CA THR A 602 4.37 18.28 -9.45
C THR A 602 3.09 17.98 -8.66
N GLU A 603 2.38 19.03 -8.23
CA GLU A 603 1.11 18.89 -7.51
C GLU A 603 -0.07 18.61 -8.47
N TYR A 604 -0.01 19.10 -9.73
CA TYR A 604 -1.14 19.14 -10.66
C TYR A 604 -0.98 18.20 -11.86
N GLY A 605 -2.08 17.53 -12.24
CA GLY A 605 -2.17 16.69 -13.45
C GLY A 605 -1.94 17.49 -14.73
N ASP A 606 -2.45 18.73 -14.80
CA ASP A 606 -2.21 19.63 -15.93
C ASP A 606 -0.74 19.92 -16.15
N THR A 607 0.00 20.18 -15.07
CA THR A 607 1.45 20.40 -15.15
C THR A 607 2.19 19.13 -15.53
N LYS A 608 1.76 17.95 -15.06
CA LYS A 608 2.30 16.66 -15.49
C LYS A 608 2.17 16.47 -17.00
N ARG A 609 0.95 16.70 -17.56
CA ARG A 609 0.71 16.59 -19.01
C ARG A 609 1.55 17.58 -19.81
N TYR A 610 1.65 18.82 -19.33
CA TYR A 610 2.53 19.85 -19.91
C TYR A 610 3.99 19.39 -19.92
N LEU A 611 4.53 18.97 -18.77
CA LEU A 611 5.90 18.47 -18.66
C LEU A 611 6.15 17.29 -19.59
N ARG A 612 5.23 16.31 -19.64
CA ARG A 612 5.33 15.17 -20.56
C ARG A 612 5.48 15.62 -22.01
N THR A 613 4.65 16.56 -22.45
CA THR A 613 4.64 17.07 -23.82
C THR A 613 5.95 17.79 -24.15
N VAL A 614 6.37 18.73 -23.31
CA VAL A 614 7.55 19.56 -23.57
C VAL A 614 8.86 18.77 -23.44
N LEU A 615 8.93 17.84 -22.45
CA LEU A 615 10.11 16.99 -22.30
C LEU A 615 10.22 15.94 -23.41
N ASN A 616 9.11 15.35 -23.87
CA ASN A 616 9.14 14.48 -25.07
C ASN A 616 9.68 15.24 -26.30
N ALA A 617 9.22 16.46 -26.51
CA ALA A 617 9.74 17.29 -27.59
C ALA A 617 11.23 17.63 -27.40
N ALA A 618 11.68 17.86 -26.17
CA ALA A 618 13.08 18.20 -25.88
C ALA A 618 14.04 17.03 -26.05
N ILE A 619 13.60 15.78 -25.82
CA ILE A 619 14.43 14.59 -25.97
C ILE A 619 14.27 13.92 -27.34
N ASP A 620 13.36 14.40 -28.17
CA ASP A 620 13.14 13.85 -29.50
C ASP A 620 14.44 13.86 -30.35
N GLY A 621 14.73 12.72 -30.99
CA GLY A 621 15.97 12.50 -31.72
C GLY A 621 17.17 12.08 -30.86
N THR A 622 17.04 11.91 -29.53
CA THR A 622 18.04 11.23 -28.69
C THR A 622 17.93 9.71 -28.82
N GLU A 623 18.90 8.98 -28.31
CA GLU A 623 18.89 7.51 -28.34
C GLU A 623 17.79 6.94 -27.42
N GLY A 624 16.84 6.18 -28.01
CA GLY A 624 15.73 5.55 -27.29
C GLY A 624 14.76 6.53 -26.62
N ALA A 625 14.53 7.71 -27.22
CA ALA A 625 13.71 8.79 -26.66
C ALA A 625 12.35 8.33 -26.14
N GLU A 626 11.65 7.44 -26.88
CA GLU A 626 10.30 6.95 -26.53
C GLU A 626 10.24 6.15 -25.21
N SER A 627 11.37 5.64 -24.74
CA SER A 627 11.46 4.82 -23.52
C SER A 627 12.14 5.53 -22.33
N ARG A 628 12.49 6.80 -22.47
CA ARG A 628 13.24 7.53 -21.44
C ARG A 628 12.37 8.13 -20.34
N ILE A 629 11.10 8.41 -20.62
CA ILE A 629 10.19 9.07 -19.68
C ILE A 629 9.10 8.10 -19.24
N LEU A 630 8.93 7.95 -17.94
CA LEU A 630 7.79 7.31 -17.32
C LEU A 630 6.98 8.31 -16.48
N GLU A 631 5.73 7.99 -16.24
CA GLU A 631 4.83 8.75 -15.38
C GLU A 631 4.39 7.89 -14.19
N LEU A 632 4.10 8.55 -13.04
CA LEU A 632 3.55 7.93 -11.85
C LEU A 632 2.47 8.86 -11.27
N HIS A 633 1.22 8.43 -11.29
CA HIS A 633 0.08 9.28 -10.93
C HIS A 633 -1.06 8.51 -10.25
N GLY A 634 -2.07 9.23 -9.74
CA GLY A 634 -3.15 8.66 -8.92
C GLY A 634 -4.02 7.64 -9.65
N GLY A 635 -4.34 7.86 -10.93
CA GLY A 635 -5.22 6.99 -11.73
C GLY A 635 -4.62 5.66 -12.20
N MET A 636 -3.37 5.36 -11.83
CA MET A 636 -2.73 4.08 -12.22
C MET A 636 -3.20 2.94 -11.34
N SER A 637 -3.40 1.76 -11.95
CA SER A 637 -3.60 0.52 -11.18
C SER A 637 -2.36 0.16 -10.36
N ASP A 638 -2.55 -0.70 -9.36
CA ASP A 638 -1.45 -1.13 -8.51
C ASP A 638 -0.37 -1.88 -9.30
N GLU A 639 -0.76 -2.69 -10.27
CA GLU A 639 0.16 -3.41 -11.16
C GLU A 639 1.01 -2.44 -12.00
N GLN A 640 0.38 -1.39 -12.54
CA GLN A 640 1.09 -0.36 -13.32
C GLN A 640 2.08 0.41 -12.45
N ARG A 641 1.69 0.78 -11.21
CA ARG A 641 2.58 1.44 -10.25
C ARG A 641 3.79 0.57 -9.90
N GLU A 642 3.55 -0.72 -9.67
CA GLU A 642 4.61 -1.69 -9.38
C GLU A 642 5.56 -1.86 -10.57
N GLU A 643 5.04 -1.89 -11.79
CA GLU A 643 5.83 -1.95 -13.01
C GLU A 643 6.72 -0.71 -13.16
N VAL A 644 6.16 0.49 -13.02
CA VAL A 644 6.92 1.75 -13.06
C VAL A 644 7.99 1.80 -11.96
N GLN A 645 7.65 1.40 -10.75
CA GLN A 645 8.59 1.34 -9.64
C GLN A 645 9.72 0.35 -9.91
N ARG A 646 9.41 -0.82 -10.44
CA ARG A 646 10.40 -1.84 -10.81
C ARG A 646 11.31 -1.35 -11.93
N ALA A 647 10.73 -0.75 -12.96
CA ALA A 647 11.47 -0.17 -14.07
C ALA A 647 12.44 0.93 -13.61
N PHE A 648 11.96 1.85 -12.77
CA PHE A 648 12.75 2.97 -12.27
C PHE A 648 13.82 2.56 -11.25
N ASN A 649 13.66 1.45 -10.52
CA ASN A 649 14.67 0.91 -9.62
C ASN A 649 15.58 -0.16 -10.25
N SER A 650 15.31 -0.58 -11.49
CA SER A 650 16.19 -1.52 -12.21
C SER A 650 17.53 -0.85 -12.57
N PRO A 651 18.63 -1.59 -12.60
CA PRO A 651 19.91 -1.04 -13.05
C PRO A 651 19.81 -0.31 -14.38
N PRO A 652 20.51 0.83 -14.56
CA PRO A 652 20.41 1.67 -15.77
C PRO A 652 20.82 0.97 -17.07
N ASP A 653 21.67 -0.06 -16.99
CA ASP A 653 22.05 -0.93 -18.09
C ASP A 653 20.95 -1.89 -18.53
N LYS A 654 20.01 -2.22 -17.62
CA LYS A 654 18.89 -3.14 -17.88
C LYS A 654 17.60 -2.44 -18.29
N HIS A 655 17.43 -1.18 -17.90
CA HIS A 655 16.21 -0.43 -18.22
C HIS A 655 16.52 0.99 -18.73
N PRO A 656 15.93 1.41 -19.88
CA PRO A 656 16.25 2.66 -20.54
C PRO A 656 15.75 3.92 -19.83
N VAL A 657 14.82 3.83 -18.90
CA VAL A 657 14.22 4.98 -18.20
C VAL A 657 15.27 5.87 -17.53
N ARG A 658 15.13 7.20 -17.71
CA ARG A 658 16.00 8.22 -17.09
C ARG A 658 15.24 9.32 -16.39
N ILE A 659 13.96 9.49 -16.72
CA ILE A 659 13.12 10.55 -16.21
C ILE A 659 11.83 9.91 -15.69
N LEU A 660 11.44 10.24 -14.45
CA LEU A 660 10.15 9.88 -13.88
C LEU A 660 9.41 11.16 -13.48
N ILE A 661 8.25 11.40 -14.07
CA ILE A 661 7.35 12.51 -13.70
C ILE A 661 6.30 11.93 -12.74
N ALA A 662 6.20 12.47 -11.54
CA ALA A 662 5.28 11.99 -10.51
C ALA A 662 4.38 13.10 -9.99
N THR A 663 3.11 12.78 -9.72
CA THR A 663 2.20 13.69 -9.04
C THR A 663 2.15 13.40 -7.53
N ASP A 664 1.65 14.36 -6.78
CA ASP A 664 1.47 14.20 -5.33
C ASP A 664 0.49 13.08 -4.97
N ALA A 665 -0.47 12.75 -5.84
CA ALA A 665 -1.36 11.62 -5.66
C ALA A 665 -0.62 10.27 -5.62
N ALA A 666 0.53 10.19 -6.31
CA ALA A 666 1.39 9.00 -6.33
C ALA A 666 2.57 9.06 -5.35
N ARG A 667 2.67 10.12 -4.51
CA ARG A 667 3.81 10.30 -3.58
C ARG A 667 3.89 9.26 -2.47
N GLU A 668 2.80 8.61 -2.13
CA GLU A 668 2.75 7.64 -1.03
C GLU A 668 2.99 6.22 -1.52
N GLY A 669 3.60 5.38 -0.71
CA GLY A 669 3.73 3.94 -0.98
C GLY A 669 4.83 3.50 -1.94
N VAL A 670 5.58 4.39 -2.59
CA VAL A 670 6.62 4.01 -3.55
C VAL A 670 8.04 4.31 -3.06
N ASN A 671 8.96 3.39 -3.36
CA ASN A 671 10.39 3.52 -3.10
C ASN A 671 11.11 3.74 -4.43
N LEU A 672 11.82 4.85 -4.60
CA LEU A 672 12.41 5.26 -5.87
C LEU A 672 13.93 5.52 -5.76
N GLN A 673 14.55 5.09 -4.66
CA GLN A 673 15.96 5.38 -4.35
C GLN A 673 16.98 4.46 -5.03
N GLY A 674 16.55 3.38 -5.70
CA GLY A 674 17.47 2.34 -6.18
C GLY A 674 18.61 2.85 -7.06
N HIS A 675 18.34 3.79 -7.95
CA HIS A 675 19.32 4.37 -8.88
C HIS A 675 19.02 5.85 -9.17
N CYS A 676 18.37 6.58 -8.27
CA CYS A 676 18.04 7.98 -8.43
C CYS A 676 18.45 8.79 -7.19
N ALA A 677 19.28 9.78 -7.39
CA ALA A 677 19.78 10.70 -6.35
C ALA A 677 19.42 12.17 -6.63
N ASP A 678 18.70 12.46 -7.71
CA ASP A 678 18.28 13.80 -8.08
C ASP A 678 16.75 13.90 -8.13
N LEU A 679 16.18 14.81 -7.34
CA LEU A 679 14.75 15.08 -7.28
C LEU A 679 14.51 16.55 -7.57
N PHE A 680 13.56 16.86 -8.48
CA PHE A 680 13.10 18.20 -8.77
C PHE A 680 11.70 18.40 -8.20
N HIS A 681 11.53 19.45 -7.40
CA HIS A 681 10.22 20.01 -7.09
C HIS A 681 9.89 21.01 -8.22
N PHE A 682 9.13 20.58 -9.21
CA PHE A 682 8.71 21.49 -10.30
C PHE A 682 7.82 22.60 -9.76
N ASP A 683 6.97 22.26 -8.81
CA ASP A 683 6.29 23.17 -7.90
C ASP A 683 6.53 22.75 -6.44
N VAL A 684 6.59 23.72 -5.55
CA VAL A 684 6.84 23.48 -4.12
C VAL A 684 5.50 23.49 -3.38
N PRO A 685 5.11 22.38 -2.73
CA PRO A 685 3.90 22.36 -1.92
C PRO A 685 3.98 23.34 -0.74
N TRP A 686 2.89 24.02 -0.44
CA TRP A 686 2.80 24.89 0.75
C TRP A 686 2.84 24.14 2.09
N ASN A 687 2.58 22.85 2.06
CA ASN A 687 2.65 21.99 3.24
C ASN A 687 4.05 21.37 3.40
N PRO A 688 4.81 21.71 4.46
CA PRO A 688 6.15 21.15 4.70
C PRO A 688 6.17 19.62 4.73
N ALA A 689 5.12 18.99 5.25
CA ALA A 689 5.02 17.55 5.31
C ALA A 689 5.04 16.90 3.90
N ARG A 690 4.44 17.57 2.91
CA ARG A 690 4.47 17.10 1.51
C ARG A 690 5.86 17.19 0.91
N ILE A 691 6.61 18.24 1.24
CA ILE A 691 8.02 18.37 0.80
C ILE A 691 8.84 17.21 1.35
N GLU A 692 8.72 16.94 2.66
CA GLU A 692 9.42 15.82 3.30
C GLU A 692 8.99 14.45 2.72
N GLN A 693 7.71 14.25 2.45
CA GLN A 693 7.24 13.03 1.81
C GLN A 693 7.83 12.85 0.41
N ARG A 694 7.92 13.92 -0.42
CA ARG A 694 8.59 13.87 -1.73
C ARG A 694 10.08 13.56 -1.58
N ASN A 695 10.79 14.28 -0.73
CA ASN A 695 12.22 14.06 -0.45
C ASN A 695 12.48 12.62 0.01
N GLY A 696 11.64 12.11 0.89
CA GLY A 696 11.71 10.75 1.41
C GLY A 696 11.52 9.64 0.37
N ARG A 697 11.25 9.95 -0.91
CA ARG A 697 11.23 8.94 -1.99
C ARG A 697 12.63 8.52 -2.42
N ILE A 698 13.63 9.41 -2.31
CA ILE A 698 15.03 9.13 -2.63
C ILE A 698 15.94 9.20 -1.41
N ASP A 699 15.59 10.01 -0.40
CA ASP A 699 16.32 10.16 0.86
C ASP A 699 15.91 9.08 1.86
N ARG A 700 16.44 7.87 1.69
CA ARG A 700 16.13 6.69 2.49
C ARG A 700 17.35 5.83 2.78
N THR A 701 17.19 4.92 3.76
CA THR A 701 18.12 3.80 3.95
C THR A 701 18.27 3.00 2.66
N LEU A 702 19.47 2.49 2.40
CA LEU A 702 19.83 1.74 1.20
C LEU A 702 19.90 2.58 -0.09
N GLN A 703 19.95 3.90 0.01
CA GLN A 703 20.33 4.76 -1.10
C GLN A 703 21.80 4.46 -1.45
N PRO A 704 22.11 4.06 -2.72
CA PRO A 704 23.49 3.75 -3.11
C PRO A 704 24.41 4.97 -3.14
N GLU A 705 23.85 6.16 -3.44
CA GLU A 705 24.60 7.38 -3.51
C GLU A 705 24.78 8.03 -2.13
N PRO A 706 25.97 8.54 -1.79
CA PRO A 706 26.24 9.17 -0.51
C PRO A 706 25.53 10.51 -0.34
N GLU A 707 25.07 11.11 -1.45
CA GLU A 707 24.38 12.40 -1.48
C GLU A 707 23.15 12.35 -2.37
N VAL A 708 22.03 12.89 -1.87
CA VAL A 708 20.81 13.14 -2.65
C VAL A 708 20.60 14.62 -2.80
N ARG A 709 20.23 15.06 -4.01
CA ARG A 709 20.06 16.47 -4.37
C ARG A 709 18.60 16.77 -4.63
N CYS A 710 18.04 17.70 -3.83
CA CYS A 710 16.68 18.20 -3.98
C CYS A 710 16.74 19.58 -4.64
N HIS A 711 16.27 19.68 -5.88
CA HIS A 711 16.31 20.87 -6.70
C HIS A 711 15.01 21.65 -6.61
N TYR A 712 15.10 23.00 -6.51
CA TYR A 712 13.96 23.92 -6.47
C TYR A 712 14.18 25.07 -7.44
N PHE A 713 13.10 25.50 -8.08
CA PHE A 713 13.10 26.65 -8.96
C PHE A 713 12.70 27.90 -8.16
N ILE A 714 13.48 28.96 -8.25
CA ILE A 714 13.27 30.22 -7.57
C ILE A 714 13.31 31.37 -8.58
N TYR A 715 12.23 32.13 -8.63
CA TYR A 715 12.21 33.42 -9.31
C TYR A 715 12.61 34.51 -8.31
N PRO A 716 13.78 35.15 -8.44
CA PRO A 716 14.33 36.07 -7.44
C PRO A 716 13.41 37.26 -7.13
N ASP A 717 12.66 37.71 -8.14
CA ASP A 717 11.80 38.89 -8.06
C ASP A 717 10.34 38.56 -7.65
N ARG A 718 10.00 37.31 -7.33
CA ARG A 718 8.67 36.91 -6.93
C ARG A 718 8.56 36.76 -5.41
N ALA A 719 7.63 37.49 -4.82
CA ALA A 719 7.48 37.54 -3.36
C ALA A 719 7.15 36.19 -2.73
N GLU A 720 6.35 35.37 -3.43
CA GLU A 720 5.96 34.03 -3.00
C GLU A 720 7.17 33.08 -2.91
N ASP A 721 8.13 33.20 -3.82
CA ASP A 721 9.33 32.35 -3.82
C ASP A 721 10.25 32.66 -2.63
N ILE A 722 10.25 33.90 -2.13
CA ILE A 722 10.96 34.24 -0.90
C ILE A 722 10.37 33.48 0.30
N VAL A 723 9.05 33.35 0.34
CA VAL A 723 8.35 32.59 1.39
C VAL A 723 8.61 31.10 1.23
N LEU A 724 8.52 30.58 -0.01
CA LEU A 724 8.80 29.18 -0.33
C LEU A 724 10.25 28.79 0.00
N ARG A 725 11.22 29.66 -0.30
CA ARG A 725 12.62 29.45 0.08
C ARG A 725 12.77 29.28 1.60
N LYS A 726 12.19 30.15 2.40
CA LYS A 726 12.20 30.02 3.86
C LYS A 726 11.49 28.76 4.37
N LEU A 727 10.44 28.35 3.68
CA LEU A 727 9.74 27.11 4.00
C LEU A 727 10.65 25.89 3.77
N VAL A 728 11.32 25.84 2.62
CA VAL A 728 12.26 24.76 2.24
C VAL A 728 13.44 24.72 3.21
N GLU A 729 14.06 25.87 3.52
CA GLU A 729 15.14 25.97 4.51
C GLU A 729 14.73 25.42 5.89
N LYS A 730 13.50 25.70 6.33
CA LYS A 730 12.97 25.17 7.59
C LYS A 730 12.70 23.68 7.60
N VAL A 731 12.46 23.09 6.45
CA VAL A 731 12.25 21.65 6.30
C VAL A 731 13.58 20.89 6.38
N ASP A 732 14.69 21.54 6.06
CA ASP A 732 16.02 20.93 6.07
C ASP A 732 16.70 20.99 7.44
N VAL A 733 16.17 21.77 8.36
CA VAL A 733 16.59 21.88 9.78
C VAL A 733 15.72 20.98 10.66
#